data_a967ef04f21bcea1abc55674dfd977ce
#
_entry.id   a967ef04f21bcea1abc55674dfd977ce
#
_cell.length_a   1.000
_cell.length_b   1.000
_cell.length_c   1.000
_cell.angle_alpha   90.00
_cell.angle_beta   90.00
_cell.angle_gamma   90.00
#
_symmetry.space_group_name_H-M   'P 1'
#
loop_
_entity.id
_entity.type
_entity.pdbx_description
1 polymer ?
#
loop_
_entity_poly.entity_id
_entity_poly.type
_entity_poly.pdbx_seq_one_letter_code
_entity_poly.pdbx_strand_id
1 'polypeptide(L)'
;MVGMSTEFTKWLRGRSDEQLRELVALRPELITPVPAHVEGLAGRASSPSAVGRVLDRLDRFTFAVVETLAVLPSPVSYRPLRARLARALSGPADSVFEARFRETVDRLRTLALVYGPDRALAPAPGVREVLDGPAGLGPPAREAFRHYHRERLAELVEDLGGSGDTAEALGTLLADPEIVARLVGEVSPQARSALDELAWGPASGRVANARREVRAATARSPIEQLLARALLCATGEESVVLPREVGLFLRGDRVHRDLRPVPPPLEGAERKRDLTDRTAAGQAFAFTRAVEELCERWSAEPPGVLRGGGLAVRDLKRAAALLDLPDWAAGLVIEVAHAAGLVAASGAVDGDWMPTPVYDGWRVRATEERWVTLASTWLATDRVPGVIGDRDERDRLLNALHPDLRRAAAPEVRAAVLGVLAAAGDAATAPLAPTLDSVRERLAWEQPRRRGPHRDRLVEFTLREAEQIGVTGLGALARHGRALLPAQAGGDAPGRAEGGPGATAGTGTGAGAAAGLLAPLLPVPLDHVLLQADLTAVAPGPLTGELGRWLALAADVESTGGATVYRFGEHSIRRALDAGQGADEMLAMLERHSTTPVPQPLSYLVTDVARRHGRMRVGTASSYIRCDDPSALDEVMADRRAAPLRLRRLAPTVIASKTARATLVDSLRAMGYAPVAESLEGDVIITRLDVRRTEGPPQLRAPVAAVGPDAEVITAAVRAVRAGDAAHRARRKPAAAPDGQVPRSPATATIGALREAIRQGSQVWIGYLDSQGNATSRILEPARMEGGYLTAYDETRAAVHRFALHRITGVADIQP
;
A
#
# COMPACT_ATOMS: atom_id res chain seq x y z
N MET A 1 -21.19 30.40 -12.07
CA MET A 1 -19.99 29.89 -11.37
C MET A 1 -19.27 30.94 -10.53
N VAL A 2 -19.03 32.15 -11.03
CA VAL A 2 -18.29 33.22 -10.29
C VAL A 2 -18.95 33.57 -8.93
N GLY A 3 -20.29 33.67 -8.86
CA GLY A 3 -20.99 33.96 -7.60
C GLY A 3 -20.86 32.87 -6.51
N MET A 4 -20.91 31.57 -6.88
CA MET A 4 -20.80 30.46 -5.93
C MET A 4 -19.39 30.36 -5.36
N SER A 5 -18.35 30.66 -6.14
CA SER A 5 -16.97 30.66 -5.68
C SER A 5 -16.73 31.72 -4.62
N THR A 6 -17.35 32.90 -4.80
CA THR A 6 -17.26 34.03 -3.85
C THR A 6 -17.97 33.69 -2.51
N GLU A 7 -19.16 33.08 -2.57
CA GLU A 7 -19.93 32.68 -1.39
C GLU A 7 -19.20 31.58 -0.59
N PHE A 8 -18.63 30.58 -1.26
CA PHE A 8 -17.83 29.53 -0.65
C PHE A 8 -16.58 30.09 0.05
N THR A 9 -15.86 31.00 -0.65
CA THR A 9 -14.69 31.68 -0.07
C THR A 9 -15.06 32.49 1.17
N LYS A 10 -16.19 33.20 1.12
CA LYS A 10 -16.69 33.98 2.26
C LYS A 10 -17.05 33.08 3.43
N TRP A 11 -17.71 31.95 3.16
CA TRP A 11 -18.03 30.97 4.18
C TRP A 11 -16.78 30.37 4.82
N LEU A 12 -15.77 29.98 4.02
CA LEU A 12 -14.53 29.40 4.50
C LEU A 12 -13.73 30.42 5.35
N ARG A 13 -13.74 31.70 4.96
CA ARG A 13 -13.14 32.79 5.71
C ARG A 13 -13.79 33.00 7.08
N GLY A 14 -15.10 32.76 7.18
CA GLY A 14 -15.85 32.83 8.43
C GLY A 14 -15.64 31.66 9.40
N ARG A 15 -14.89 30.61 9.01
CA ARG A 15 -14.60 29.49 9.91
C ARG A 15 -13.60 29.90 10.98
N SER A 16 -13.66 29.28 12.18
CA SER A 16 -12.65 29.48 13.21
C SER A 16 -11.30 28.84 12.81
N ASP A 17 -10.23 29.24 13.47
CA ASP A 17 -8.90 28.64 13.24
C ASP A 17 -8.88 27.15 13.60
N GLU A 18 -9.67 26.73 14.57
CA GLU A 18 -9.83 25.33 14.94
C GLU A 18 -10.49 24.52 13.85
N GLN A 19 -11.57 25.05 13.27
CA GLN A 19 -12.26 24.44 12.13
C GLN A 19 -11.39 24.36 10.88
N LEU A 20 -10.51 25.35 10.66
CA LEU A 20 -9.54 25.31 9.56
C LEU A 20 -8.43 24.29 9.84
N ARG A 21 -8.00 24.16 11.10
CA ARG A 21 -7.04 23.10 11.48
C ARG A 21 -7.61 21.71 11.26
N GLU A 22 -8.86 21.49 11.67
CA GLU A 22 -9.58 20.23 11.43
C GLU A 22 -9.72 19.92 9.94
N LEU A 23 -10.13 20.90 9.12
CA LEU A 23 -10.19 20.77 7.66
C LEU A 23 -8.82 20.34 7.08
N VAL A 24 -7.75 21.03 7.48
CA VAL A 24 -6.40 20.76 6.98
C VAL A 24 -5.88 19.39 7.47
N ALA A 25 -6.19 18.99 8.71
CA ALA A 25 -5.85 17.68 9.23
C ALA A 25 -6.49 16.55 8.41
N LEU A 26 -7.75 16.73 8.01
CA LEU A 26 -8.49 15.77 7.17
C LEU A 26 -8.10 15.86 5.69
N ARG A 27 -7.57 17.03 5.26
CA ARG A 27 -7.21 17.32 3.87
C ARG A 27 -5.83 17.98 3.77
N PRO A 28 -4.75 17.24 4.11
CA PRO A 28 -3.39 17.76 4.15
C PRO A 28 -2.88 18.27 2.79
N GLU A 29 -3.44 17.78 1.69
CA GLU A 29 -3.14 18.24 0.35
C GLU A 29 -3.46 19.75 0.13
N LEU A 30 -4.32 20.33 0.95
CA LEU A 30 -4.69 21.74 0.83
C LEU A 30 -3.56 22.71 1.21
N ILE A 31 -2.62 22.25 2.03
CA ILE A 31 -1.46 23.05 2.47
C ILE A 31 -0.14 22.58 1.85
N THR A 32 -0.16 21.76 0.83
CA THR A 32 1.05 21.28 0.16
C THR A 32 1.09 21.79 -1.31
N PRO A 33 1.74 22.93 -1.60
CA PRO A 33 2.35 23.93 -0.69
C PRO A 33 1.29 24.80 0.04
N VAL A 34 1.68 25.52 1.11
CA VAL A 34 0.74 26.39 1.86
C VAL A 34 0.20 27.51 0.95
N PRO A 35 -1.14 27.70 0.83
CA PRO A 35 -1.72 28.78 0.04
C PRO A 35 -1.50 30.14 0.69
N ALA A 36 -1.33 31.17 -0.14
CA ALA A 36 -1.02 32.51 0.32
C ALA A 36 -2.17 33.19 1.13
N HIS A 37 -3.43 32.84 0.86
CA HIS A 37 -4.60 33.44 1.48
C HIS A 37 -5.80 32.47 1.41
N VAL A 38 -6.92 32.81 2.11
CA VAL A 38 -8.13 31.98 2.17
C VAL A 38 -8.77 31.74 0.79
N GLU A 39 -8.71 32.66 -0.13
CA GLU A 39 -9.20 32.45 -1.49
C GLU A 39 -8.41 31.38 -2.24
N GLY A 40 -7.08 31.35 -2.08
CA GLY A 40 -6.24 30.28 -2.60
C GLY A 40 -6.55 28.92 -1.96
N LEU A 41 -6.84 28.90 -0.65
CA LEU A 41 -7.30 27.70 0.06
C LEU A 41 -8.67 27.22 -0.48
N ALA A 42 -9.62 28.14 -0.67
CA ALA A 42 -10.93 27.84 -1.23
C ALA A 42 -10.84 27.29 -2.66
N GLY A 43 -10.01 27.89 -3.51
CA GLY A 43 -9.76 27.42 -4.86
C GLY A 43 -9.21 25.99 -4.90
N ARG A 44 -8.26 25.66 -4.00
CA ARG A 44 -7.76 24.29 -3.88
C ARG A 44 -8.80 23.33 -3.33
N ALA A 45 -9.53 23.73 -2.29
CA ALA A 45 -10.57 22.90 -1.68
C ALA A 45 -11.69 22.54 -2.65
N SER A 46 -11.99 23.43 -3.61
CA SER A 46 -13.00 23.24 -4.65
C SER A 46 -12.45 22.71 -5.98
N SER A 47 -11.13 22.48 -6.12
CA SER A 47 -10.58 21.92 -7.35
C SER A 47 -11.11 20.51 -7.61
N PRO A 48 -11.46 20.13 -8.86
CA PRO A 48 -12.00 18.80 -9.18
C PRO A 48 -11.16 17.65 -8.66
N SER A 49 -9.83 17.75 -8.77
CA SER A 49 -8.91 16.70 -8.30
C SER A 49 -8.89 16.55 -6.78
N ALA A 50 -8.96 17.65 -6.02
CA ALA A 50 -9.01 17.61 -4.56
C ALA A 50 -10.37 17.12 -4.07
N VAL A 51 -11.46 17.58 -4.67
CA VAL A 51 -12.83 17.10 -4.40
C VAL A 51 -12.93 15.60 -4.69
N GLY A 52 -12.46 15.14 -5.85
CA GLY A 52 -12.49 13.73 -6.23
C GLY A 52 -11.82 12.83 -5.20
N ARG A 53 -10.61 13.19 -4.72
CA ARG A 53 -9.90 12.44 -3.67
C ARG A 53 -10.68 12.33 -2.35
N VAL A 54 -11.41 13.37 -1.98
CA VAL A 54 -12.23 13.34 -0.76
C VAL A 54 -13.48 12.48 -0.99
N LEU A 55 -14.16 12.63 -2.13
CA LEU A 55 -15.33 11.80 -2.47
C LEU A 55 -15.00 10.30 -2.48
N ASP A 56 -13.79 9.92 -2.91
CA ASP A 56 -13.33 8.53 -2.94
C ASP A 56 -13.15 7.89 -1.54
N ARG A 57 -13.12 8.72 -0.48
CA ARG A 57 -13.00 8.27 0.92
C ARG A 57 -14.33 8.29 1.68
N LEU A 58 -15.43 8.72 1.04
CA LEU A 58 -16.74 8.77 1.67
C LEU A 58 -17.42 7.40 1.65
N ASP A 59 -18.11 7.08 2.73
CA ASP A 59 -19.02 5.94 2.77
C ASP A 59 -20.28 6.19 1.91
N ARG A 60 -21.04 5.12 1.64
CA ARG A 60 -22.21 5.15 0.76
C ARG A 60 -23.26 6.16 1.21
N PHE A 61 -23.52 6.27 2.51
CA PHE A 61 -24.51 7.19 3.02
C PHE A 61 -24.05 8.64 2.90
N THR A 62 -22.83 8.93 3.32
CA THR A 62 -22.23 10.26 3.20
C THR A 62 -22.13 10.71 1.73
N PHE A 63 -21.76 9.80 0.84
CA PHE A 63 -21.69 10.06 -0.60
C PHE A 63 -23.10 10.34 -1.18
N ALA A 64 -24.12 9.59 -0.76
CA ALA A 64 -25.50 9.80 -1.19
C ALA A 64 -26.06 11.18 -0.77
N VAL A 65 -25.64 11.70 0.39
CA VAL A 65 -25.99 13.07 0.80
C VAL A 65 -25.41 14.09 -0.17
N VAL A 66 -24.16 13.93 -0.58
CA VAL A 66 -23.50 14.82 -1.56
C VAL A 66 -24.17 14.73 -2.93
N GLU A 67 -24.46 13.51 -3.42
CA GLU A 67 -25.18 13.31 -4.69
C GLU A 67 -26.56 13.96 -4.66
N THR A 68 -27.30 13.80 -3.56
CA THR A 68 -28.65 14.40 -3.40
C THR A 68 -28.56 15.92 -3.41
N LEU A 69 -27.56 16.52 -2.75
CA LEU A 69 -27.30 17.97 -2.80
C LEU A 69 -26.93 18.46 -4.21
N ALA A 70 -26.22 17.64 -4.98
CA ALA A 70 -25.88 18.00 -6.37
C ALA A 70 -27.11 17.93 -7.31
N VAL A 71 -28.06 17.05 -7.01
CA VAL A 71 -29.34 16.93 -7.76
C VAL A 71 -30.32 18.05 -7.45
N LEU A 72 -30.42 18.45 -6.18
CA LEU A 72 -31.38 19.46 -5.74
C LEU A 72 -30.98 20.89 -6.20
N PRO A 73 -32.00 21.79 -6.37
CA PRO A 73 -31.70 23.20 -6.52
C PRO A 73 -30.88 23.75 -5.36
N SER A 74 -29.90 24.60 -5.67
CA SER A 74 -28.97 25.15 -4.67
C SER A 74 -29.20 26.64 -4.50
N PRO A 75 -29.22 27.16 -3.26
CA PRO A 75 -29.11 26.45 -1.99
C PRO A 75 -30.39 25.72 -1.57
N VAL A 76 -30.25 24.64 -0.76
CA VAL A 76 -31.39 23.87 -0.23
C VAL A 76 -31.38 23.91 1.31
N SER A 77 -32.55 23.92 1.94
CA SER A 77 -32.61 23.80 3.39
C SER A 77 -32.52 22.34 3.86
N TYR A 78 -32.14 22.17 5.13
CA TYR A 78 -31.93 20.86 5.77
C TYR A 78 -33.17 19.93 5.66
N ARG A 79 -34.38 20.48 5.85
CA ARG A 79 -35.64 19.70 5.83
C ARG A 79 -35.94 19.04 4.48
N PRO A 80 -35.97 19.72 3.33
CA PRO A 80 -36.15 19.10 2.01
C PRO A 80 -35.07 18.08 1.68
N LEU A 81 -33.79 18.36 2.01
CA LEU A 81 -32.67 17.40 1.81
C LEU A 81 -32.93 16.11 2.60
N ARG A 82 -33.26 16.24 3.89
CA ARG A 82 -33.62 15.12 4.76
C ARG A 82 -34.81 14.31 4.20
N ALA A 83 -35.88 15.01 3.81
CA ALA A 83 -37.09 14.36 3.29
C ALA A 83 -36.82 13.57 2.01
N ARG A 84 -35.92 14.08 1.14
CA ARG A 84 -35.51 13.39 -0.10
C ARG A 84 -34.72 12.13 0.18
N LEU A 85 -33.79 12.18 1.15
CA LEU A 85 -33.00 11.00 1.56
C LEU A 85 -33.87 9.96 2.29
N ALA A 86 -34.81 10.40 3.13
CA ALA A 86 -35.72 9.52 3.84
C ALA A 86 -36.56 8.64 2.90
N ARG A 87 -36.98 9.18 1.72
CA ARG A 87 -37.71 8.41 0.69
C ARG A 87 -36.87 7.30 0.04
N ALA A 88 -35.52 7.39 0.14
CA ALA A 88 -34.61 6.43 -0.45
C ALA A 88 -34.19 5.32 0.53
N LEU A 89 -34.59 5.39 1.81
CA LEU A 89 -34.25 4.38 2.81
C LEU A 89 -34.92 3.04 2.53
N SER A 90 -34.21 1.97 2.86
CA SER A 90 -34.74 0.60 2.85
C SER A 90 -35.71 0.32 4.02
N GLY A 91 -35.82 1.23 4.99
CA GLY A 91 -36.64 1.15 6.20
C GLY A 91 -37.15 2.51 6.64
N PRO A 92 -37.79 2.60 7.82
CA PRO A 92 -38.30 3.86 8.34
C PRO A 92 -37.19 4.84 8.68
N ALA A 93 -37.48 6.14 8.57
CA ALA A 93 -36.61 7.21 9.03
C ALA A 93 -36.64 7.31 10.56
N ASP A 94 -35.87 6.50 11.21
CA ASP A 94 -35.77 6.36 12.67
C ASP A 94 -34.71 7.31 13.30
N SER A 95 -34.49 7.17 14.59
CA SER A 95 -33.51 7.97 15.34
C SER A 95 -32.05 7.72 14.88
N VAL A 96 -31.75 6.52 14.35
CA VAL A 96 -30.41 6.19 13.84
C VAL A 96 -30.14 6.97 12.55
N PHE A 97 -31.13 7.02 11.65
CA PHE A 97 -31.05 7.86 10.44
C PHE A 97 -30.87 9.33 10.79
N GLU A 98 -31.67 9.86 11.76
CA GLU A 98 -31.59 11.28 12.16
C GLU A 98 -30.23 11.66 12.70
N ALA A 99 -29.69 10.84 13.61
CA ALA A 99 -28.35 11.04 14.19
C ALA A 99 -27.28 10.99 13.11
N ARG A 100 -27.32 9.96 12.25
CA ARG A 100 -26.34 9.77 11.19
C ARG A 100 -26.41 10.87 10.14
N PHE A 101 -27.60 11.33 9.78
CA PHE A 101 -27.77 12.40 8.81
C PHE A 101 -27.19 13.72 9.33
N ARG A 102 -27.43 14.06 10.59
CA ARG A 102 -26.85 15.26 11.22
C ARG A 102 -25.32 15.19 11.24
N GLU A 103 -24.78 14.10 11.76
CA GLU A 103 -23.33 13.84 11.78
C GLU A 103 -22.72 13.96 10.38
N THR A 104 -23.39 13.38 9.38
CA THR A 104 -22.95 13.42 7.98
C THR A 104 -22.88 14.84 7.45
N VAL A 105 -23.92 15.66 7.66
CA VAL A 105 -23.93 17.07 7.20
C VAL A 105 -22.81 17.86 7.88
N ASP A 106 -22.59 17.66 9.18
CA ASP A 106 -21.52 18.35 9.90
C ASP A 106 -20.14 17.89 9.41
N ARG A 107 -19.94 16.59 9.20
CA ARG A 107 -18.69 16.05 8.62
C ARG A 107 -18.43 16.60 7.20
N LEU A 108 -19.46 16.71 6.35
CA LEU A 108 -19.31 17.28 5.02
C LEU A 108 -18.95 18.77 5.06
N ARG A 109 -19.42 19.49 6.07
CA ARG A 109 -19.00 20.88 6.33
C ARG A 109 -17.54 20.96 6.77
N THR A 110 -17.12 20.07 7.67
CA THR A 110 -15.71 19.97 8.11
C THR A 110 -14.79 19.67 6.93
N LEU A 111 -15.21 18.79 6.01
CA LEU A 111 -14.47 18.47 4.78
C LEU A 111 -14.53 19.56 3.72
N ALA A 112 -15.30 20.65 3.94
CA ALA A 112 -15.56 21.72 2.97
C ALA A 112 -16.11 21.19 1.63
N LEU A 113 -16.90 20.09 1.64
CA LEU A 113 -17.66 19.58 0.50
C LEU A 113 -19.06 20.22 0.45
N VAL A 114 -19.57 20.64 1.60
CA VAL A 114 -20.85 21.33 1.78
C VAL A 114 -20.60 22.60 2.59
N TYR A 115 -21.28 23.68 2.23
CA TYR A 115 -21.18 24.95 2.94
C TYR A 115 -22.56 25.58 3.17
N GLY A 116 -22.60 26.59 4.02
CA GLY A 116 -23.81 27.31 4.36
C GLY A 116 -24.50 26.85 5.65
N PRO A 117 -25.46 27.64 6.18
CA PRO A 117 -26.27 27.30 7.33
C PRO A 117 -27.35 26.27 6.95
N ASP A 118 -28.03 25.64 7.94
CA ASP A 118 -29.08 24.64 7.72
C ASP A 118 -30.25 25.11 6.84
N ARG A 119 -30.49 26.41 6.80
CA ARG A 119 -31.52 27.02 5.94
C ARG A 119 -31.06 27.16 4.47
N ALA A 120 -29.75 27.04 4.18
CA ALA A 120 -29.17 27.28 2.87
C ALA A 120 -27.88 26.49 2.67
N LEU A 121 -28.01 25.16 2.59
CA LEU A 121 -26.89 24.25 2.29
C LEU A 121 -26.61 24.25 0.78
N ALA A 122 -25.36 24.28 0.44
CA ALA A 122 -24.91 24.17 -0.95
C ALA A 122 -23.67 23.27 -1.06
N PRO A 123 -23.53 22.48 -2.15
CA PRO A 123 -22.28 21.77 -2.43
C PRO A 123 -21.17 22.75 -2.82
N ALA A 124 -19.92 22.46 -2.43
CA ALA A 124 -18.76 23.21 -2.85
C ALA A 124 -18.65 23.26 -4.40
N PRO A 125 -18.10 24.34 -4.99
CA PRO A 125 -18.14 24.57 -6.44
C PRO A 125 -17.67 23.38 -7.29
N GLY A 126 -16.58 22.70 -6.93
CA GLY A 126 -16.05 21.57 -7.69
C GLY A 126 -16.83 20.27 -7.57
N VAL A 127 -17.80 20.17 -6.64
CA VAL A 127 -18.54 18.91 -6.41
C VAL A 127 -19.38 18.52 -7.62
N ARG A 128 -20.07 19.47 -8.22
CA ARG A 128 -20.92 19.22 -9.41
C ARG A 128 -20.13 18.88 -10.66
N GLU A 129 -18.90 19.39 -10.76
CA GLU A 129 -18.00 19.09 -11.88
C GLU A 129 -17.46 17.63 -11.80
N VAL A 130 -17.23 17.15 -10.58
CA VAL A 130 -16.73 15.78 -10.34
C VAL A 130 -17.84 14.74 -10.40
N LEU A 131 -19.09 15.13 -10.06
CA LEU A 131 -20.25 14.26 -10.10
C LEU A 131 -20.95 14.37 -11.46
N ASP A 132 -20.36 13.78 -12.49
CA ASP A 132 -21.01 13.59 -13.78
C ASP A 132 -22.10 12.51 -13.66
N GLY A 133 -23.37 12.92 -13.66
CA GLY A 133 -24.49 12.01 -13.44
C GLY A 133 -24.67 11.55 -11.98
N PRO A 134 -24.92 12.44 -10.99
CA PRO A 134 -25.09 12.06 -9.59
C PRO A 134 -26.18 11.03 -9.43
N ALA A 135 -25.93 9.98 -8.68
CA ALA A 135 -26.80 8.82 -8.47
C ALA A 135 -27.25 8.10 -9.77
N GLY A 136 -26.48 8.21 -10.85
CA GLY A 136 -26.83 7.66 -12.15
C GLY A 136 -27.98 8.39 -12.84
N LEU A 137 -28.27 9.63 -12.45
CA LEU A 137 -29.22 10.51 -13.13
C LEU A 137 -28.52 11.24 -14.28
N GLY A 138 -29.23 11.48 -15.35
CA GLY A 138 -28.75 12.30 -16.46
C GLY A 138 -28.58 13.78 -16.11
N PRO A 139 -28.12 14.61 -17.05
CA PRO A 139 -28.04 16.03 -16.88
C PRO A 139 -29.43 16.66 -16.74
N PRO A 140 -29.56 17.84 -16.11
CA PRO A 140 -30.81 18.60 -16.15
C PRO A 140 -31.26 18.86 -17.59
N ALA A 141 -32.55 18.85 -17.84
CA ALA A 141 -33.09 19.05 -19.18
C ALA A 141 -32.57 20.33 -19.86
N ARG A 142 -32.46 21.44 -19.13
CA ARG A 142 -31.86 22.69 -19.62
C ARG A 142 -30.41 22.53 -20.11
N GLU A 143 -29.64 21.59 -19.54
CA GLU A 143 -28.29 21.29 -19.96
C GLU A 143 -28.24 20.28 -21.11
N ALA A 144 -29.09 19.25 -21.02
CA ALA A 144 -29.20 18.21 -22.04
C ALA A 144 -29.55 18.81 -23.41
N PHE A 145 -30.54 19.68 -23.44
CA PHE A 145 -31.08 20.29 -24.67
C PHE A 145 -30.39 21.61 -25.09
N ARG A 146 -29.37 22.10 -24.38
CA ARG A 146 -28.71 23.38 -24.64
C ARG A 146 -28.13 23.54 -26.05
N HIS A 147 -27.85 22.43 -26.73
CA HIS A 147 -27.26 22.40 -28.07
C HIS A 147 -28.27 22.25 -29.21
N TYR A 148 -29.57 22.19 -28.86
CA TYR A 148 -30.63 22.13 -29.86
C TYR A 148 -30.86 23.51 -30.47
N HIS A 149 -31.20 23.54 -31.76
CA HIS A 149 -31.62 24.76 -32.43
C HIS A 149 -32.91 25.33 -31.85
N ARG A 150 -33.08 26.66 -31.86
CA ARG A 150 -34.24 27.33 -31.30
C ARG A 150 -35.57 26.85 -31.92
N GLU A 151 -35.56 26.66 -33.25
CA GLU A 151 -36.74 26.12 -33.97
C GLU A 151 -37.15 24.77 -33.41
N ARG A 152 -36.19 23.87 -33.21
CA ARG A 152 -36.45 22.53 -32.65
C ARG A 152 -36.93 22.61 -31.18
N LEU A 153 -36.36 23.50 -30.39
CA LEU A 153 -36.81 23.74 -29.02
C LEU A 153 -38.23 24.28 -28.98
N ALA A 154 -38.57 25.26 -29.86
CA ALA A 154 -39.93 25.77 -29.98
C ALA A 154 -40.96 24.65 -30.31
N GLU A 155 -40.64 23.79 -31.29
CA GLU A 155 -41.45 22.63 -31.64
C GLU A 155 -41.67 21.67 -30.45
N LEU A 156 -40.58 21.34 -29.72
CA LEU A 156 -40.72 20.46 -28.55
C LEU A 156 -41.56 21.10 -27.43
N VAL A 157 -41.33 22.38 -27.16
CA VAL A 157 -42.12 23.14 -26.15
C VAL A 157 -43.60 23.24 -26.54
N GLU A 158 -43.90 23.47 -27.84
CA GLU A 158 -45.27 23.48 -28.38
C GLU A 158 -45.94 22.09 -28.25
N ASP A 159 -45.24 21.01 -28.65
CA ASP A 159 -45.72 19.63 -28.55
C ASP A 159 -45.99 19.20 -27.10
N LEU A 160 -45.31 19.79 -26.11
CA LEU A 160 -45.55 19.60 -24.69
C LEU A 160 -46.68 20.49 -24.12
N GLY A 161 -47.23 21.42 -24.91
CA GLY A 161 -48.28 22.33 -24.51
C GLY A 161 -47.79 23.59 -23.80
N GLY A 162 -46.51 23.96 -23.98
CA GLY A 162 -45.94 25.17 -23.44
C GLY A 162 -45.71 26.27 -24.48
N SER A 163 -45.00 27.33 -24.08
CA SER A 163 -44.59 28.43 -24.94
C SER A 163 -43.10 28.80 -24.66
N GLY A 164 -42.35 29.09 -25.74
CA GLY A 164 -40.96 29.47 -25.69
C GLY A 164 -40.11 28.65 -26.64
N ASP A 165 -38.86 29.08 -26.81
CA ASP A 165 -37.89 28.54 -27.76
C ASP A 165 -36.49 28.23 -27.08
N THR A 166 -36.50 28.01 -25.76
CA THR A 166 -35.29 27.83 -24.96
C THR A 166 -35.26 26.48 -24.23
N ALA A 167 -34.07 26.00 -23.95
CA ALA A 167 -33.89 24.76 -23.13
C ALA A 167 -34.37 24.95 -21.70
N GLU A 168 -34.37 26.19 -21.16
CA GLU A 168 -34.94 26.53 -19.87
C GLU A 168 -36.47 26.38 -19.85
N ALA A 169 -37.17 26.82 -20.89
CA ALA A 169 -38.62 26.65 -21.03
C ALA A 169 -38.96 25.17 -21.06
N LEU A 170 -38.25 24.36 -21.86
CA LEU A 170 -38.40 22.91 -21.91
C LEU A 170 -38.13 22.26 -20.56
N GLY A 171 -37.06 22.67 -19.87
CA GLY A 171 -36.68 22.18 -18.53
C GLY A 171 -37.76 22.50 -17.49
N THR A 172 -38.44 23.65 -17.58
CA THR A 172 -39.52 24.03 -16.68
C THR A 172 -40.74 23.12 -16.89
N LEU A 173 -41.07 22.78 -18.13
CA LEU A 173 -42.17 21.86 -18.45
C LEU A 173 -41.88 20.43 -17.96
N LEU A 174 -40.66 19.94 -18.19
CA LEU A 174 -40.26 18.60 -17.73
C LEU A 174 -40.08 18.51 -16.20
N ALA A 175 -39.98 19.63 -15.50
CA ALA A 175 -39.93 19.67 -14.02
C ALA A 175 -41.36 19.49 -13.42
N ASP A 176 -42.44 19.65 -14.22
CA ASP A 176 -43.80 19.41 -13.80
C ASP A 176 -44.16 17.92 -13.87
N PRO A 177 -44.42 17.25 -12.72
CA PRO A 177 -44.77 15.84 -12.69
C PRO A 177 -46.04 15.47 -13.45
N GLU A 178 -47.01 16.39 -13.55
CA GLU A 178 -48.26 16.13 -14.26
C GLU A 178 -48.05 16.08 -15.78
N ILE A 179 -47.19 16.97 -16.29
CA ILE A 179 -46.80 16.98 -17.70
C ILE A 179 -46.04 15.69 -18.03
N VAL A 180 -45.02 15.32 -17.23
CA VAL A 180 -44.25 14.10 -17.47
C VAL A 180 -45.13 12.83 -17.36
N ALA A 181 -46.07 12.79 -16.39
CA ALA A 181 -47.00 11.67 -16.26
C ALA A 181 -47.89 11.49 -17.52
N ARG A 182 -48.42 12.59 -18.07
CA ARG A 182 -49.17 12.58 -19.33
C ARG A 182 -48.28 12.09 -20.48
N LEU A 183 -47.08 12.63 -20.66
CA LEU A 183 -46.19 12.25 -21.76
C LEU A 183 -45.77 10.77 -21.69
N VAL A 184 -45.52 10.26 -20.50
CA VAL A 184 -45.18 8.83 -20.27
C VAL A 184 -46.40 7.95 -20.49
N GLY A 185 -47.63 8.49 -20.23
CA GLY A 185 -48.88 7.81 -20.52
C GLY A 185 -49.23 7.68 -22.01
N GLU A 186 -48.74 8.62 -22.83
CA GLU A 186 -48.99 8.69 -24.28
C GLU A 186 -48.06 7.79 -25.13
N VAL A 187 -46.98 7.26 -24.56
CA VAL A 187 -46.05 6.43 -25.33
C VAL A 187 -46.39 4.95 -25.28
N SER A 188 -45.93 4.21 -26.27
CA SER A 188 -46.13 2.78 -26.39
C SER A 188 -45.53 1.99 -25.20
N PRO A 189 -46.05 0.77 -24.90
CA PRO A 189 -45.45 -0.09 -23.86
C PRO A 189 -43.96 -0.35 -24.07
N GLN A 190 -43.52 -0.50 -25.31
CA GLN A 190 -42.09 -0.72 -25.64
C GLN A 190 -41.26 0.52 -25.33
N ALA A 191 -41.74 1.73 -25.62
CA ALA A 191 -41.08 2.98 -25.27
C ALA A 191 -40.99 3.16 -23.73
N ARG A 192 -42.05 2.79 -23.00
CA ARG A 192 -42.04 2.83 -21.54
C ARG A 192 -41.03 1.85 -20.94
N SER A 193 -40.97 0.60 -21.46
CA SER A 193 -39.98 -0.37 -21.02
C SER A 193 -38.53 0.15 -21.19
N ALA A 194 -38.24 0.84 -22.29
CA ALA A 194 -36.92 1.47 -22.50
C ALA A 194 -36.62 2.58 -21.47
N LEU A 195 -37.63 3.37 -21.07
CA LEU A 195 -37.50 4.37 -20.01
C LEU A 195 -37.23 3.71 -18.65
N ASP A 196 -37.95 2.62 -18.33
CA ASP A 196 -37.81 1.90 -17.06
C ASP A 196 -36.44 1.27 -16.92
N GLU A 197 -35.84 0.77 -18.01
CA GLU A 197 -34.45 0.28 -18.04
C GLU A 197 -33.44 1.42 -17.76
N LEU A 198 -33.63 2.59 -18.35
CA LEU A 198 -32.77 3.76 -18.16
C LEU A 198 -32.97 4.41 -16.78
N ALA A 199 -34.15 4.25 -16.16
CA ALA A 199 -34.50 4.90 -14.92
C ALA A 199 -33.53 4.54 -13.76
N TRP A 200 -33.13 3.26 -13.64
CA TRP A 200 -32.21 2.77 -12.62
C TRP A 200 -30.92 2.18 -13.18
N GLY A 201 -30.76 2.15 -14.49
CA GLY A 201 -29.56 1.80 -15.22
C GLY A 201 -28.70 3.04 -15.57
N PRO A 202 -27.78 2.91 -16.53
CA PRO A 202 -27.10 4.05 -17.12
C PRO A 202 -28.11 5.01 -17.75
N ALA A 203 -28.07 6.31 -17.38
CA ALA A 203 -28.97 7.31 -17.94
C ALA A 203 -28.77 7.57 -19.45
N SER A 204 -27.74 6.97 -20.06
CA SER A 204 -27.43 7.07 -21.48
C SER A 204 -27.60 5.74 -22.21
N GLY A 205 -28.00 5.79 -23.47
CA GLY A 205 -28.16 4.63 -24.32
C GLY A 205 -27.65 4.88 -25.74
N ARG A 206 -27.46 3.79 -26.52
CA ARG A 206 -27.11 3.88 -27.94
C ARG A 206 -28.33 3.58 -28.80
N VAL A 207 -28.57 4.44 -29.78
CA VAL A 207 -29.69 4.34 -30.73
C VAL A 207 -29.26 4.85 -32.10
N ALA A 208 -29.57 4.11 -33.14
CA ALA A 208 -29.24 4.54 -34.50
C ALA A 208 -30.00 5.84 -34.86
N ASN A 209 -29.29 6.79 -35.46
CA ASN A 209 -29.84 8.06 -35.93
C ASN A 209 -30.61 8.82 -34.81
N ALA A 210 -29.95 9.05 -33.66
CA ALA A 210 -30.57 9.71 -32.50
C ALA A 210 -30.99 11.17 -32.77
N ARG A 211 -30.28 11.87 -33.68
CA ARG A 211 -30.58 13.29 -34.02
C ARG A 211 -31.72 13.49 -35.02
N ARG A 212 -32.51 12.45 -35.28
CA ARG A 212 -33.66 12.58 -36.17
C ARG A 212 -34.64 13.58 -35.60
N GLU A 213 -35.19 14.46 -36.46
CA GLU A 213 -36.22 15.43 -36.09
C GLU A 213 -37.57 14.82 -36.40
N VAL A 214 -38.35 14.55 -35.34
CA VAL A 214 -39.68 13.93 -35.44
C VAL A 214 -40.65 14.71 -34.53
N ARG A 215 -41.85 15.06 -35.04
CA ARG A 215 -42.94 15.66 -34.26
C ARG A 215 -43.72 14.57 -33.53
N ALA A 216 -44.30 14.91 -32.40
CA ALA A 216 -45.10 13.98 -31.59
C ALA A 216 -46.24 13.30 -32.37
N ALA A 217 -46.88 14.02 -33.27
CA ALA A 217 -47.93 13.51 -34.14
C ALA A 217 -47.50 12.50 -35.21
N THR A 218 -46.21 12.51 -35.60
CA THR A 218 -45.66 11.66 -36.70
C THR A 218 -44.76 10.56 -36.18
N ALA A 219 -44.43 10.51 -34.89
CA ALA A 219 -43.55 9.52 -34.27
C ALA A 219 -44.15 8.10 -34.30
N ARG A 220 -43.45 7.14 -34.92
CA ARG A 220 -43.89 5.75 -35.10
C ARG A 220 -43.11 4.75 -34.25
N SER A 221 -41.83 4.85 -34.23
CA SER A 221 -40.99 3.92 -33.45
C SER A 221 -40.96 4.31 -31.96
N PRO A 222 -40.69 3.37 -31.04
CA PRO A 222 -40.59 3.65 -29.62
C PRO A 222 -39.59 4.80 -29.32
N ILE A 223 -38.46 4.81 -29.97
CA ILE A 223 -37.40 5.84 -29.78
C ILE A 223 -37.86 7.20 -30.31
N GLU A 224 -38.56 7.22 -31.49
CA GLU A 224 -39.11 8.46 -32.02
C GLU A 224 -40.15 9.05 -31.06
N GLN A 225 -40.99 8.23 -30.46
CA GLN A 225 -41.98 8.68 -29.48
C GLN A 225 -41.35 9.36 -28.28
N LEU A 226 -40.20 8.83 -27.81
CA LEU A 226 -39.45 9.36 -26.69
C LEU A 226 -38.72 10.67 -27.05
N LEU A 227 -38.07 10.73 -28.20
CA LEU A 227 -37.34 11.91 -28.68
C LEU A 227 -38.27 13.07 -29.00
N ALA A 228 -39.43 12.78 -29.63
CA ALA A 228 -40.43 13.78 -29.99
C ALA A 228 -41.14 14.41 -28.78
N ARG A 229 -41.14 13.70 -27.64
CA ARG A 229 -41.71 14.19 -26.37
C ARG A 229 -40.69 14.67 -25.36
N ALA A 230 -39.46 14.88 -25.79
CA ALA A 230 -38.34 15.28 -24.93
C ALA A 230 -38.12 14.35 -23.70
N LEU A 231 -38.65 13.12 -23.72
CA LEU A 231 -38.41 12.10 -22.70
C LEU A 231 -37.00 11.52 -22.82
N LEU A 232 -36.38 11.58 -24.01
CA LEU A 232 -34.98 11.37 -24.28
C LEU A 232 -34.39 12.55 -25.03
N CYS A 233 -33.12 12.84 -24.80
CA CYS A 233 -32.35 13.87 -25.51
C CYS A 233 -31.23 13.20 -26.30
N ALA A 234 -31.07 13.54 -27.58
CA ALA A 234 -29.93 13.13 -28.38
C ALA A 234 -28.70 13.94 -28.02
N THR A 235 -27.62 13.27 -27.61
CA THR A 235 -26.33 13.88 -27.31
C THR A 235 -25.30 13.68 -28.41
N GLY A 236 -25.57 12.80 -29.37
CA GLY A 236 -24.74 12.49 -30.53
C GLY A 236 -25.56 11.80 -31.62
N GLU A 237 -24.91 11.37 -32.71
CA GLU A 237 -25.59 10.65 -33.82
C GLU A 237 -26.20 9.32 -33.39
N GLU A 238 -25.54 8.64 -32.44
CA GLU A 238 -25.96 7.32 -31.95
C GLU A 238 -26.14 7.28 -30.43
N SER A 239 -26.22 8.43 -29.75
CA SER A 239 -26.30 8.48 -28.29
C SER A 239 -27.47 9.32 -27.82
N VAL A 240 -28.18 8.79 -26.82
CA VAL A 240 -29.26 9.46 -26.14
C VAL A 240 -29.01 9.49 -24.64
N VAL A 241 -29.62 10.47 -23.95
CA VAL A 241 -29.58 10.57 -22.50
C VAL A 241 -30.99 10.83 -21.96
N LEU A 242 -31.31 10.24 -20.81
CA LEU A 242 -32.53 10.47 -20.06
C LEU A 242 -32.38 11.78 -19.25
N PRO A 243 -33.17 12.83 -19.52
CA PRO A 243 -33.12 14.05 -18.73
C PRO A 243 -33.42 13.77 -17.25
N ARG A 244 -32.75 14.53 -16.36
CA ARG A 244 -32.83 14.35 -14.90
C ARG A 244 -34.25 14.40 -14.36
N GLU A 245 -35.04 15.33 -14.84
CA GLU A 245 -36.44 15.55 -14.41
C GLU A 245 -37.27 14.31 -14.73
N VAL A 246 -37.13 13.79 -15.95
CA VAL A 246 -37.82 12.54 -16.37
C VAL A 246 -37.34 11.36 -15.55
N GLY A 247 -36.00 11.23 -15.35
CA GLY A 247 -35.44 10.17 -14.54
C GLY A 247 -35.92 10.19 -13.09
N LEU A 248 -36.02 11.36 -12.46
CA LEU A 248 -36.55 11.50 -11.11
C LEU A 248 -38.05 11.13 -11.04
N PHE A 249 -38.84 11.55 -12.04
CA PHE A 249 -40.24 11.16 -12.13
C PHE A 249 -40.41 9.62 -12.18
N LEU A 250 -39.65 8.95 -13.08
CA LEU A 250 -39.70 7.49 -13.23
C LEU A 250 -39.28 6.76 -11.95
N ARG A 251 -38.33 7.34 -11.18
CA ARG A 251 -37.89 6.82 -9.88
C ARG A 251 -38.88 7.12 -8.72
N GLY A 252 -40.01 7.73 -8.96
CA GLY A 252 -40.95 8.17 -7.91
C GLY A 252 -40.35 9.21 -7.00
N ASP A 253 -39.62 10.18 -7.56
CA ASP A 253 -38.95 11.28 -6.88
C ASP A 253 -37.84 10.81 -5.90
N ARG A 254 -37.25 9.61 -6.11
CA ARG A 254 -36.15 9.07 -5.33
C ARG A 254 -34.82 9.24 -6.07
N VAL A 255 -33.83 9.81 -5.38
CA VAL A 255 -32.48 9.95 -5.93
C VAL A 255 -31.72 8.62 -5.84
N HIS A 256 -31.88 7.92 -4.74
CA HIS A 256 -31.22 6.63 -4.48
C HIS A 256 -32.23 5.51 -4.30
N ARG A 257 -31.74 4.27 -4.48
CA ARG A 257 -32.46 3.03 -4.22
C ARG A 257 -31.82 2.34 -3.02
N ASP A 258 -32.63 1.87 -2.08
CA ASP A 258 -32.20 1.04 -0.94
C ASP A 258 -31.03 1.62 -0.13
N LEU A 259 -31.15 2.91 0.25
CA LEU A 259 -30.13 3.60 1.03
C LEU A 259 -30.11 3.11 2.48
N ARG A 260 -28.93 2.69 2.94
CA ARG A 260 -28.69 2.29 4.34
C ARG A 260 -27.83 3.35 5.04
N PRO A 261 -28.32 3.96 6.15
CA PRO A 261 -27.56 4.99 6.89
C PRO A 261 -26.35 4.42 7.65
N VAL A 262 -26.40 3.14 7.99
CA VAL A 262 -25.32 2.42 8.69
C VAL A 262 -24.73 1.33 7.79
N PRO A 263 -23.47 0.94 8.03
CA PRO A 263 -22.87 -0.12 7.24
C PRO A 263 -23.62 -1.46 7.41
N PRO A 264 -23.65 -2.30 6.36
CA PRO A 264 -24.26 -3.62 6.48
C PRO A 264 -23.57 -4.44 7.57
N PRO A 265 -24.30 -5.23 8.36
CA PRO A 265 -23.70 -6.12 9.34
C PRO A 265 -22.80 -7.14 8.63
N LEU A 266 -21.76 -7.58 9.32
CA LEU A 266 -20.91 -8.63 8.80
C LEU A 266 -21.54 -10.00 9.14
N GLU A 267 -21.72 -10.81 8.13
CA GLU A 267 -22.21 -12.19 8.24
C GLU A 267 -21.04 -13.17 8.22
N GLY A 268 -21.01 -14.11 9.16
CA GLY A 268 -19.91 -15.06 9.26
C GLY A 268 -20.04 -15.98 10.45
N ALA A 269 -19.01 -16.72 10.74
CA ALA A 269 -18.96 -17.67 11.85
C ALA A 269 -18.14 -17.11 13.01
N GLU A 270 -18.69 -17.12 14.22
CA GLU A 270 -17.92 -16.84 15.43
C GLU A 270 -16.84 -17.89 15.66
N ARG A 271 -15.67 -17.47 16.10
CA ARG A 271 -14.52 -18.33 16.39
C ARG A 271 -14.09 -18.18 17.83
N LYS A 272 -13.50 -19.23 18.39
CA LYS A 272 -12.84 -19.12 19.69
C LYS A 272 -11.53 -18.36 19.54
N ARG A 273 -11.34 -17.31 20.34
CA ARG A 273 -10.17 -16.43 20.31
C ARG A 273 -8.85 -17.20 20.34
N ASP A 274 -8.68 -18.07 21.34
CA ASP A 274 -7.43 -18.82 21.51
C ASP A 274 -7.15 -19.77 20.34
N LEU A 275 -8.20 -20.34 19.74
CA LEU A 275 -8.04 -21.21 18.58
C LEU A 275 -7.64 -20.41 17.35
N THR A 276 -8.26 -19.24 17.14
CA THR A 276 -7.89 -18.31 16.07
C THR A 276 -6.42 -17.91 16.19
N ASP A 277 -6.00 -17.45 17.38
CA ASP A 277 -4.64 -16.99 17.61
C ASP A 277 -3.61 -18.10 17.45
N ARG A 278 -3.89 -19.31 17.95
CA ARG A 278 -3.00 -20.49 17.79
C ARG A 278 -2.91 -20.96 16.36
N THR A 279 -4.03 -21.01 15.63
CA THR A 279 -4.03 -21.39 14.22
C THR A 279 -3.22 -20.39 13.41
N ALA A 280 -3.44 -19.09 13.62
CA ALA A 280 -2.68 -18.03 12.99
C ALA A 280 -1.19 -18.09 13.33
N ALA A 281 -0.82 -18.37 14.59
CA ALA A 281 0.57 -18.52 15.01
C ALA A 281 1.24 -19.74 14.35
N GLY A 282 0.52 -20.86 14.19
CA GLY A 282 1.00 -22.02 13.44
C GLY A 282 1.32 -21.69 11.99
N GLN A 283 0.43 -20.95 11.31
CA GLN A 283 0.66 -20.47 9.94
C GLN A 283 1.82 -19.48 9.88
N ALA A 284 1.91 -18.55 10.85
CA ALA A 284 3.01 -17.59 10.93
C ALA A 284 4.37 -18.28 11.05
N PHE A 285 4.45 -19.32 11.87
CA PHE A 285 5.63 -20.16 12.02
C PHE A 285 5.97 -20.89 10.71
N ALA A 286 4.98 -21.57 10.11
CA ALA A 286 5.15 -22.33 8.87
C ALA A 286 5.59 -21.41 7.72
N PHE A 287 4.98 -20.23 7.58
CA PHE A 287 5.33 -19.26 6.54
C PHE A 287 6.76 -18.73 6.71
N THR A 288 7.16 -18.41 7.94
CA THR A 288 8.53 -17.95 8.24
C THR A 288 9.57 -19.02 7.91
N ARG A 289 9.26 -20.30 8.23
CA ARG A 289 10.09 -21.46 7.88
C ARG A 289 10.20 -21.67 6.38
N ALA A 290 9.07 -21.53 5.65
CA ALA A 290 9.05 -21.68 4.20
C ALA A 290 9.95 -20.63 3.50
N VAL A 291 9.95 -19.38 3.99
CA VAL A 291 10.86 -18.33 3.47
C VAL A 291 12.33 -18.69 3.74
N GLU A 292 12.64 -19.19 4.94
CA GLU A 292 14.00 -19.62 5.30
C GLU A 292 14.48 -20.76 4.40
N GLU A 293 13.66 -21.80 4.24
CA GLU A 293 13.96 -22.98 3.41
C GLU A 293 14.16 -22.62 1.93
N LEU A 294 13.31 -21.74 1.39
CA LEU A 294 13.46 -21.19 0.04
C LEU A 294 14.82 -20.51 -0.12
N CYS A 295 15.17 -19.62 0.81
CA CYS A 295 16.43 -18.86 0.76
C CYS A 295 17.66 -19.77 0.88
N GLU A 296 17.64 -20.77 1.77
CA GLU A 296 18.72 -21.75 1.89
C GLU A 296 18.88 -22.56 0.60
N ARG A 297 17.77 -23.02 0.00
CA ARG A 297 17.84 -23.76 -1.26
C ARG A 297 18.37 -22.89 -2.40
N TRP A 298 17.91 -21.65 -2.51
CA TRP A 298 18.37 -20.72 -3.55
C TRP A 298 19.80 -20.19 -3.31
N SER A 299 20.32 -20.33 -2.09
CA SER A 299 21.75 -20.11 -1.83
C SER A 299 22.63 -21.17 -2.48
N ALA A 300 22.16 -22.43 -2.50
CA ALA A 300 22.90 -23.55 -3.06
C ALA A 300 22.66 -23.72 -4.57
N GLU A 301 21.37 -23.65 -4.96
CA GLU A 301 20.92 -23.87 -6.34
C GLU A 301 20.00 -22.71 -6.78
N PRO A 302 20.57 -21.58 -7.17
CA PRO A 302 19.77 -20.42 -7.56
C PRO A 302 19.09 -20.66 -8.91
N PRO A 303 17.77 -20.35 -9.04
CA PRO A 303 17.08 -20.40 -10.32
C PRO A 303 17.42 -19.19 -11.18
N GLY A 304 17.42 -19.37 -12.51
CA GLY A 304 17.74 -18.32 -13.46
C GLY A 304 16.63 -17.25 -13.59
N VAL A 305 17.02 -16.04 -13.91
CA VAL A 305 16.13 -14.93 -14.24
C VAL A 305 15.68 -15.03 -15.70
N LEU A 306 14.38 -14.91 -15.96
CA LEU A 306 13.86 -14.86 -17.32
C LEU A 306 14.26 -13.55 -18.01
N ARG A 307 14.44 -13.54 -19.34
CA ARG A 307 14.79 -12.34 -20.13
C ARG A 307 13.81 -11.18 -19.96
N GLY A 308 12.52 -11.47 -19.77
CA GLY A 308 11.49 -10.47 -19.49
C GLY A 308 11.36 -10.10 -18.00
N GLY A 309 12.26 -10.59 -17.16
CA GLY A 309 12.14 -10.58 -15.72
C GLY A 309 11.25 -11.73 -15.21
N GLY A 310 11.32 -12.01 -13.92
CA GLY A 310 10.53 -13.06 -13.28
C GLY A 310 11.19 -14.44 -13.23
N LEU A 311 10.46 -15.39 -12.66
CA LEU A 311 10.87 -16.77 -12.40
C LEU A 311 10.18 -17.69 -13.40
N ALA A 312 10.86 -18.71 -13.91
CA ALA A 312 10.24 -19.69 -14.80
C ALA A 312 9.18 -20.53 -14.05
N VAL A 313 8.11 -20.91 -14.77
CA VAL A 313 7.02 -21.74 -14.21
C VAL A 313 7.53 -23.05 -13.62
N ARG A 314 8.51 -23.68 -14.27
CA ARG A 314 9.14 -24.92 -13.78
C ARG A 314 9.84 -24.72 -12.42
N ASP A 315 10.45 -23.55 -12.22
CA ASP A 315 11.19 -23.23 -10.99
C ASP A 315 10.23 -22.82 -9.86
N LEU A 316 9.10 -22.18 -10.19
CA LEU A 316 7.98 -22.01 -9.25
C LEU A 316 7.45 -23.38 -8.77
N LYS A 317 7.19 -24.31 -9.69
CA LYS A 317 6.72 -25.67 -9.32
C LYS A 317 7.75 -26.45 -8.50
N ARG A 318 9.04 -26.27 -8.79
CA ARG A 318 10.12 -26.85 -8.00
C ARG A 318 10.15 -26.28 -6.57
N ALA A 319 9.96 -24.96 -6.43
CA ALA A 319 9.81 -24.32 -5.12
C ALA A 319 8.55 -24.79 -4.39
N ALA A 320 7.42 -24.94 -5.09
CA ALA A 320 6.18 -25.46 -4.52
C ALA A 320 6.35 -26.89 -3.98
N ALA A 321 7.00 -27.76 -4.74
CA ALA A 321 7.31 -29.14 -4.31
C ALA A 321 8.30 -29.16 -3.14
N LEU A 322 9.31 -28.29 -3.12
CA LEU A 322 10.27 -28.16 -2.02
C LEU A 322 9.56 -27.79 -0.70
N LEU A 323 8.66 -26.80 -0.78
CA LEU A 323 7.98 -26.24 0.38
C LEU A 323 6.73 -27.05 0.81
N ASP A 324 6.38 -28.08 0.07
CA ASP A 324 5.11 -28.82 0.21
C ASP A 324 3.89 -27.88 0.23
N LEU A 325 3.88 -26.91 -0.68
CA LEU A 325 2.85 -25.90 -0.82
C LEU A 325 2.24 -25.93 -2.22
N PRO A 326 0.96 -25.53 -2.38
CA PRO A 326 0.41 -25.30 -3.71
C PRO A 326 1.09 -24.11 -4.40
N ASP A 327 1.11 -24.11 -5.74
CA ASP A 327 1.81 -23.12 -6.57
C ASP A 327 1.54 -21.66 -6.16
N TRP A 328 0.28 -21.34 -5.81
CA TRP A 328 -0.08 -19.98 -5.38
C TRP A 328 0.54 -19.56 -4.04
N ALA A 329 0.65 -20.51 -3.09
CA ALA A 329 1.24 -20.25 -1.77
C ALA A 329 2.77 -20.16 -1.87
N ALA A 330 3.40 -21.01 -2.69
CA ALA A 330 4.82 -20.89 -3.02
C ALA A 330 5.11 -19.55 -3.71
N GLY A 331 4.24 -19.11 -4.63
CA GLY A 331 4.30 -17.78 -5.24
C GLY A 331 4.23 -16.66 -4.20
N LEU A 332 3.36 -16.78 -3.20
CA LEU A 332 3.27 -15.81 -2.09
C LEU A 332 4.56 -15.77 -1.28
N VAL A 333 5.14 -16.94 -0.92
CA VAL A 333 6.42 -17.02 -0.20
C VAL A 333 7.52 -16.30 -0.97
N ILE A 334 7.66 -16.58 -2.26
CA ILE A 334 8.67 -15.99 -3.15
C ILE A 334 8.49 -14.46 -3.26
N GLU A 335 7.27 -13.99 -3.48
CA GLU A 335 6.96 -12.57 -3.65
C GLU A 335 7.19 -11.76 -2.36
N VAL A 336 6.81 -12.32 -1.20
CA VAL A 336 7.04 -11.67 0.09
C VAL A 336 8.54 -11.67 0.44
N ALA A 337 9.26 -12.77 0.19
CA ALA A 337 10.71 -12.81 0.38
C ALA A 337 11.44 -11.77 -0.48
N HIS A 338 11.03 -11.64 -1.75
CA HIS A 338 11.57 -10.61 -2.65
C HIS A 338 11.20 -9.19 -2.20
N ALA A 339 9.94 -8.94 -1.86
CA ALA A 339 9.51 -7.63 -1.37
C ALA A 339 10.21 -7.23 -0.06
N ALA A 340 10.51 -8.20 0.83
CA ALA A 340 11.30 -7.98 2.05
C ALA A 340 12.80 -7.78 1.78
N GLY A 341 13.24 -7.87 0.54
CA GLY A 341 14.63 -7.72 0.16
C GLY A 341 15.52 -8.91 0.55
N LEU A 342 14.92 -10.06 0.92
CA LEU A 342 15.66 -11.26 1.27
C LEU A 342 16.20 -11.98 0.03
N VAL A 343 15.52 -11.82 -1.11
CA VAL A 343 15.86 -12.40 -2.41
C VAL A 343 15.90 -11.31 -3.46
N ALA A 344 16.91 -11.32 -4.33
CA ALA A 344 17.03 -10.42 -5.46
C ALA A 344 17.68 -11.11 -6.68
N ALA A 345 17.50 -10.52 -7.86
CA ALA A 345 18.20 -10.94 -9.05
C ALA A 345 19.67 -10.49 -9.00
N SER A 346 20.61 -11.32 -9.41
CA SER A 346 21.97 -10.90 -9.67
C SER A 346 21.99 -9.97 -10.89
N GLY A 347 22.83 -8.93 -10.85
CA GLY A 347 22.92 -7.94 -11.94
C GLY A 347 23.59 -8.44 -13.23
N ALA A 348 23.83 -9.75 -13.40
CA ALA A 348 24.42 -10.33 -14.59
C ALA A 348 23.38 -10.45 -15.75
N VAL A 349 23.87 -10.47 -17.00
CA VAL A 349 23.02 -10.55 -18.21
C VAL A 349 22.17 -11.83 -18.23
N ASP A 350 22.70 -12.95 -17.73
CA ASP A 350 22.00 -14.20 -17.46
C ASP A 350 21.98 -14.40 -15.94
N GLY A 351 21.26 -13.52 -15.23
CA GLY A 351 21.25 -13.48 -13.77
C GLY A 351 20.48 -14.61 -13.11
N ASP A 352 20.80 -14.83 -11.85
CA ASP A 352 20.10 -15.79 -11.00
C ASP A 352 19.36 -15.09 -9.88
N TRP A 353 18.28 -15.70 -9.38
CA TRP A 353 17.59 -15.29 -8.16
C TRP A 353 18.32 -15.88 -6.94
N MET A 354 18.85 -15.01 -6.10
CA MET A 354 19.67 -15.40 -4.95
C MET A 354 19.28 -14.65 -3.69
N PRO A 355 19.52 -15.21 -2.50
CA PRO A 355 19.44 -14.45 -1.26
C PRO A 355 20.42 -13.29 -1.20
N THR A 356 20.02 -12.25 -0.48
CA THR A 356 20.83 -11.05 -0.25
C THR A 356 21.48 -11.07 1.14
N PRO A 357 22.44 -10.19 1.46
CA PRO A 357 22.96 -10.03 2.82
C PRO A 357 21.88 -9.66 3.87
N VAL A 358 20.75 -9.08 3.44
CA VAL A 358 19.61 -8.80 4.33
C VAL A 358 19.04 -10.09 4.92
N TYR A 359 19.03 -11.18 4.14
CA TYR A 359 18.61 -12.49 4.62
C TYR A 359 19.46 -12.97 5.80
N ASP A 360 20.80 -12.77 5.75
CA ASP A 360 21.68 -13.21 6.84
C ASP A 360 21.38 -12.48 8.15
N GLY A 361 21.07 -11.17 8.07
CA GLY A 361 20.64 -10.39 9.22
C GLY A 361 19.22 -10.75 9.71
N TRP A 362 18.30 -11.11 8.78
CA TRP A 362 16.93 -11.52 9.11
C TRP A 362 16.91 -12.89 9.81
N ARG A 363 17.63 -13.88 9.31
CA ARG A 363 17.58 -15.26 9.82
C ARG A 363 18.12 -15.43 11.24
N VAL A 364 18.95 -14.49 11.75
CA VAL A 364 19.46 -14.54 13.12
C VAL A 364 18.52 -13.93 14.16
N ARG A 365 17.45 -13.26 13.72
CA ARG A 365 16.43 -12.68 14.61
C ARG A 365 15.53 -13.77 15.17
N ALA A 366 14.78 -13.41 16.24
CA ALA A 366 13.72 -14.25 16.80
C ALA A 366 12.61 -14.51 15.77
N THR A 367 11.93 -15.64 15.87
CA THR A 367 10.92 -16.06 14.87
C THR A 367 9.78 -15.06 14.74
N GLU A 368 9.32 -14.50 15.85
CA GLU A 368 8.28 -13.47 15.88
C GLU A 368 8.72 -12.17 15.18
N GLU A 369 9.98 -11.77 15.32
CA GLU A 369 10.52 -10.59 14.63
C GLU A 369 10.68 -10.84 13.12
N ARG A 370 11.08 -12.04 12.76
CA ARG A 370 11.18 -12.49 11.37
C ARG A 370 9.80 -12.45 10.70
N TRP A 371 8.79 -12.98 11.37
CA TRP A 371 7.41 -12.95 10.91
C TRP A 371 6.89 -11.51 10.76
N VAL A 372 7.08 -10.65 11.76
CA VAL A 372 6.67 -9.24 11.71
C VAL A 372 7.26 -8.54 10.48
N THR A 373 8.52 -8.82 10.16
CA THR A 373 9.15 -8.28 8.95
C THR A 373 8.41 -8.70 7.68
N LEU A 374 8.06 -9.98 7.56
CA LEU A 374 7.35 -10.53 6.39
C LEU A 374 5.91 -10.00 6.29
N ALA A 375 5.16 -10.04 7.39
CA ALA A 375 3.77 -9.62 7.44
C ALA A 375 3.62 -8.11 7.19
N SER A 376 4.51 -7.28 7.77
CA SER A 376 4.52 -5.83 7.52
C SER A 376 4.90 -5.51 6.07
N THR A 377 5.84 -6.25 5.49
CA THR A 377 6.20 -6.11 4.07
C THR A 377 5.04 -6.48 3.16
N TRP A 378 4.34 -7.60 3.45
CA TRP A 378 3.15 -7.99 2.70
C TRP A 378 2.07 -6.92 2.74
N LEU A 379 1.82 -6.31 3.90
CA LEU A 379 0.86 -5.21 4.03
C LEU A 379 1.22 -4.00 3.16
N ALA A 380 2.50 -3.68 3.07
CA ALA A 380 2.99 -2.47 2.41
C ALA A 380 3.30 -2.65 0.92
N THR A 381 3.54 -3.88 0.44
CA THR A 381 3.93 -4.11 -0.96
C THR A 381 2.78 -3.95 -1.93
N ASP A 382 3.05 -3.33 -3.08
CA ASP A 382 2.14 -3.24 -4.22
C ASP A 382 2.13 -4.51 -5.09
N ARG A 383 3.01 -5.49 -4.80
CA ARG A 383 3.06 -6.77 -5.50
C ARG A 383 1.89 -7.67 -5.07
N VAL A 384 1.29 -8.34 -6.05
CA VAL A 384 0.09 -9.17 -5.85
C VAL A 384 0.37 -10.58 -6.34
N PRO A 385 0.73 -11.51 -5.43
CA PRO A 385 0.99 -12.92 -5.78
C PRO A 385 -0.22 -13.62 -6.43
N GLY A 386 -1.42 -13.20 -6.06
CA GLY A 386 -2.66 -13.80 -6.56
C GLY A 386 -2.89 -13.67 -8.07
N VAL A 387 -2.15 -12.79 -8.77
CA VAL A 387 -2.23 -12.68 -10.23
C VAL A 387 -1.15 -13.49 -10.98
N ILE A 388 -0.33 -14.28 -10.26
CA ILE A 388 0.59 -15.22 -10.89
C ILE A 388 -0.22 -16.26 -11.66
N GLY A 389 0.12 -16.46 -12.93
CA GLY A 389 -0.63 -17.34 -13.83
C GLY A 389 -1.71 -16.65 -14.66
N ASP A 390 -2.07 -15.39 -14.36
CA ASP A 390 -2.92 -14.58 -15.22
C ASP A 390 -2.17 -14.21 -16.52
N ARG A 391 -2.90 -13.64 -17.48
CA ARG A 391 -2.34 -13.12 -18.72
C ARG A 391 -2.42 -11.59 -18.73
N ASP A 392 -1.37 -10.96 -19.28
CA ASP A 392 -1.35 -9.52 -19.52
C ASP A 392 -2.20 -9.12 -20.74
N GLU A 393 -2.27 -7.82 -21.04
CA GLU A 393 -2.99 -7.28 -22.21
C GLU A 393 -2.46 -7.81 -23.55
N ARG A 394 -1.25 -8.40 -23.59
CA ARG A 394 -0.61 -9.01 -24.75
C ARG A 394 -0.68 -10.53 -24.72
N ASP A 395 -1.57 -11.10 -23.92
CA ASP A 395 -1.77 -12.54 -23.75
C ASP A 395 -0.52 -13.30 -23.23
N ARG A 396 0.43 -12.62 -22.58
CA ARG A 396 1.62 -13.23 -21.97
C ARG A 396 1.36 -13.60 -20.53
N LEU A 397 1.85 -14.77 -20.11
CA LEU A 397 1.70 -15.27 -18.75
C LEU A 397 2.48 -14.39 -17.75
N LEU A 398 1.84 -14.00 -16.70
CA LEU A 398 2.47 -13.30 -15.57
C LEU A 398 3.11 -14.33 -14.63
N ASN A 399 4.43 -14.43 -14.67
CA ASN A 399 5.20 -15.33 -13.83
C ASN A 399 5.48 -14.72 -12.45
N ALA A 400 5.84 -15.54 -11.45
CA ALA A 400 6.36 -15.05 -10.18
C ALA A 400 7.58 -14.14 -10.43
N LEU A 401 7.76 -13.14 -9.58
CA LEU A 401 8.81 -12.11 -9.66
C LEU A 401 8.75 -11.20 -10.90
N HIS A 402 7.73 -11.35 -11.76
CA HIS A 402 7.56 -10.48 -12.91
C HIS A 402 7.29 -9.01 -12.47
N PRO A 403 7.86 -8.00 -13.16
CA PRO A 403 7.63 -6.58 -12.82
C PRO A 403 6.14 -6.19 -12.83
N ASP A 404 5.35 -6.75 -13.74
CA ASP A 404 3.94 -6.42 -13.95
C ASP A 404 2.98 -7.06 -12.92
N LEU A 405 3.48 -7.69 -11.85
CA LEU A 405 2.65 -8.14 -10.73
C LEU A 405 2.22 -7.00 -9.80
N ARG A 406 2.66 -5.78 -10.06
CA ARG A 406 2.36 -4.62 -9.20
C ARG A 406 0.95 -4.08 -9.44
N ARG A 407 0.25 -3.79 -8.34
CA ARG A 407 -1.06 -3.13 -8.32
C ARG A 407 -1.02 -2.07 -7.23
N ALA A 408 -0.98 -0.81 -7.60
CA ALA A 408 -0.85 0.32 -6.66
C ALA A 408 -1.96 0.35 -5.58
N ALA A 409 -3.13 -0.22 -5.86
CA ALA A 409 -4.24 -0.32 -4.92
C ALA A 409 -4.07 -1.43 -3.86
N ALA A 410 -3.12 -2.38 -4.02
CA ALA A 410 -3.04 -3.56 -3.16
C ALA A 410 -2.82 -3.24 -1.67
N PRO A 411 -1.90 -2.34 -1.28
CA PRO A 411 -1.70 -2.01 0.13
C PRO A 411 -2.96 -1.42 0.77
N GLU A 412 -3.65 -0.55 0.05
CA GLU A 412 -4.88 0.08 0.54
C GLU A 412 -6.02 -0.94 0.69
N VAL A 413 -6.16 -1.86 -0.27
CA VAL A 413 -7.17 -2.92 -0.20
C VAL A 413 -6.88 -3.86 0.96
N ARG A 414 -5.61 -4.27 1.17
CA ARG A 414 -5.22 -5.09 2.33
C ARG A 414 -5.55 -4.40 3.66
N ALA A 415 -5.20 -3.12 3.78
CA ALA A 415 -5.52 -2.35 4.97
C ALA A 415 -7.05 -2.22 5.20
N ALA A 416 -7.83 -1.99 4.13
CA ALA A 416 -9.28 -1.90 4.22
C ALA A 416 -9.92 -3.24 4.62
N VAL A 417 -9.50 -4.36 4.02
CA VAL A 417 -9.98 -5.70 4.37
C VAL A 417 -9.67 -6.02 5.83
N LEU A 418 -8.43 -5.83 6.27
CA LEU A 418 -8.06 -6.09 7.66
C LEU A 418 -8.75 -5.12 8.62
N GLY A 419 -9.04 -3.89 8.21
CA GLY A 419 -9.85 -2.94 8.96
C GLY A 419 -11.28 -3.44 9.18
N VAL A 420 -11.90 -4.01 8.13
CA VAL A 420 -13.23 -4.66 8.24
C VAL A 420 -13.18 -5.85 9.20
N LEU A 421 -12.16 -6.71 9.09
CA LEU A 421 -11.98 -7.84 10.02
C LEU A 421 -11.73 -7.36 11.46
N ALA A 422 -11.03 -6.25 11.64
CA ALA A 422 -10.79 -5.65 12.94
C ALA A 422 -12.07 -5.09 13.57
N ALA A 423 -12.97 -4.52 12.77
CA ALA A 423 -14.27 -4.04 13.22
C ALA A 423 -15.27 -5.18 13.51
N ALA A 424 -15.06 -6.37 12.93
CA ALA A 424 -15.93 -7.53 13.07
C ALA A 424 -15.86 -8.21 14.44
N GLY A 425 -14.83 -7.93 15.24
CA GLY A 425 -14.66 -8.52 16.58
C GLY A 425 -13.99 -7.55 17.52
N ASP A 426 -14.65 -7.23 18.61
CA ASP A 426 -14.02 -6.49 19.69
C ASP A 426 -13.00 -7.38 20.42
N ALA A 427 -12.02 -6.75 21.10
CA ALA A 427 -10.99 -7.46 21.85
C ALA A 427 -11.56 -8.36 22.96
N ALA A 428 -12.78 -8.04 23.44
CA ALA A 428 -13.46 -8.76 24.53
C ALA A 428 -14.41 -9.88 24.08
N THR A 429 -14.79 -9.93 22.79
CA THR A 429 -15.77 -10.89 22.26
C THR A 429 -15.13 -11.94 21.35
N ALA A 430 -15.89 -12.97 21.00
CA ALA A 430 -15.45 -13.96 20.00
C ALA A 430 -15.18 -13.27 18.65
N PRO A 431 -14.03 -13.52 18.01
CA PRO A 431 -13.75 -12.94 16.69
C PRO A 431 -14.68 -13.55 15.65
N LEU A 432 -15.20 -12.71 14.76
CA LEU A 432 -15.99 -13.14 13.61
C LEU A 432 -15.08 -13.45 12.43
N ALA A 433 -15.32 -14.58 11.78
CA ALA A 433 -14.79 -14.94 10.47
C ALA A 433 -15.83 -14.61 9.41
N PRO A 434 -15.84 -13.41 8.81
CA PRO A 434 -16.87 -13.02 7.87
C PRO A 434 -16.72 -13.75 6.54
N THR A 435 -17.85 -13.94 5.85
CA THR A 435 -17.85 -14.48 4.49
C THR A 435 -17.25 -13.48 3.51
N LEU A 436 -16.71 -13.96 2.40
CA LEU A 436 -16.13 -13.12 1.35
C LEU A 436 -17.15 -12.08 0.83
N ASP A 437 -18.40 -12.51 0.61
CA ASP A 437 -19.44 -11.63 0.08
C ASP A 437 -19.82 -10.54 1.09
N SER A 438 -19.87 -10.89 2.39
CA SER A 438 -20.13 -9.93 3.46
C SER A 438 -19.01 -8.87 3.55
N VAL A 439 -17.75 -9.27 3.39
CA VAL A 439 -16.60 -8.34 3.34
C VAL A 439 -16.69 -7.44 2.10
N ARG A 440 -17.02 -7.99 0.94
CA ARG A 440 -17.20 -7.23 -0.31
C ARG A 440 -18.33 -6.22 -0.19
N GLU A 441 -19.50 -6.61 0.36
CA GLU A 441 -20.64 -5.72 0.57
C GLU A 441 -20.29 -4.58 1.54
N ARG A 442 -19.59 -4.92 2.64
CA ARG A 442 -19.11 -3.94 3.61
C ARG A 442 -18.15 -2.93 2.99
N LEU A 443 -17.15 -3.38 2.25
CA LEU A 443 -16.19 -2.52 1.56
C LEU A 443 -16.85 -1.70 0.45
N ALA A 444 -17.85 -2.25 -0.24
CA ALA A 444 -18.65 -1.54 -1.23
C ALA A 444 -19.49 -0.43 -0.59
N TRP A 445 -19.92 -0.58 0.66
CA TRP A 445 -20.58 0.46 1.42
C TRP A 445 -19.60 1.51 1.95
N GLU A 446 -18.43 1.09 2.47
CA GLU A 446 -17.41 1.99 3.02
C GLU A 446 -16.74 2.87 1.95
N GLN A 447 -16.56 2.34 0.73
CA GLN A 447 -15.87 3.02 -0.37
C GLN A 447 -16.63 2.82 -1.70
N PRO A 448 -17.82 3.42 -1.87
CA PRO A 448 -18.74 3.15 -2.98
C PRO A 448 -18.17 3.54 -4.36
N ARG A 449 -17.22 4.47 -4.43
CA ARG A 449 -16.59 4.89 -5.69
C ARG A 449 -15.44 3.99 -6.13
N ARG A 450 -14.97 3.12 -5.24
CA ARG A 450 -13.87 2.18 -5.50
C ARG A 450 -14.39 0.77 -5.65
N ARG A 451 -15.15 0.52 -6.70
CA ARG A 451 -15.74 -0.79 -7.03
C ARG A 451 -15.16 -1.34 -8.32
N GLY A 452 -15.32 -2.64 -8.52
CA GLY A 452 -15.01 -3.31 -9.78
C GLY A 452 -14.34 -4.67 -9.58
N PRO A 453 -14.37 -5.52 -10.62
CA PRO A 453 -13.92 -6.91 -10.55
C PRO A 453 -12.45 -7.05 -10.14
N HIS A 454 -11.60 -6.10 -10.50
CA HIS A 454 -10.20 -6.12 -10.07
C HIS A 454 -10.05 -5.94 -8.55
N ARG A 455 -10.84 -5.05 -7.94
CA ARG A 455 -10.81 -4.85 -6.51
C ARG A 455 -11.37 -6.05 -5.77
N ASP A 456 -12.46 -6.62 -6.26
CA ASP A 456 -13.11 -7.80 -5.66
C ASP A 456 -12.15 -9.01 -5.65
N ARG A 457 -11.34 -9.17 -6.70
CA ARG A 457 -10.25 -10.16 -6.71
C ARG A 457 -9.15 -9.85 -5.70
N LEU A 458 -8.76 -8.58 -5.53
CA LEU A 458 -7.77 -8.19 -4.51
C LEU A 458 -8.28 -8.48 -3.09
N VAL A 459 -9.58 -8.29 -2.82
CA VAL A 459 -10.19 -8.66 -1.53
C VAL A 459 -10.07 -10.17 -1.28
N GLU A 460 -10.40 -10.98 -2.26
CA GLU A 460 -10.29 -12.44 -2.18
C GLU A 460 -8.84 -12.90 -1.95
N PHE A 461 -7.89 -12.35 -2.73
CA PHE A 461 -6.47 -12.64 -2.55
C PHE A 461 -5.99 -12.23 -1.15
N THR A 462 -6.40 -11.05 -0.67
CA THR A 462 -6.02 -10.56 0.66
C THR A 462 -6.46 -11.50 1.77
N LEU A 463 -7.69 -11.98 1.75
CA LEU A 463 -8.20 -12.92 2.76
C LEU A 463 -7.42 -14.23 2.75
N ARG A 464 -7.15 -14.79 1.56
CA ARG A 464 -6.39 -16.02 1.40
C ARG A 464 -4.92 -15.86 1.80
N GLU A 465 -4.29 -14.77 1.39
CA GLU A 465 -2.89 -14.45 1.72
C GLU A 465 -2.72 -14.20 3.22
N ALA A 466 -3.66 -13.46 3.86
CA ALA A 466 -3.64 -13.19 5.30
C ALA A 466 -3.69 -14.46 6.14
N GLU A 467 -4.48 -15.45 5.73
CA GLU A 467 -4.55 -16.78 6.37
C GLU A 467 -3.22 -17.53 6.22
N GLN A 468 -2.64 -17.56 5.02
CA GLN A 468 -1.40 -18.27 4.73
C GLN A 468 -0.19 -17.68 5.48
N ILE A 469 -0.17 -16.34 5.64
CA ILE A 469 0.89 -15.62 6.38
C ILE A 469 0.71 -15.75 7.90
N GLY A 470 -0.50 -16.08 8.35
CA GLY A 470 -0.84 -16.15 9.77
C GLY A 470 -1.22 -14.79 10.39
N VAL A 471 -1.72 -13.86 9.59
CA VAL A 471 -2.36 -12.62 10.08
C VAL A 471 -3.79 -12.91 10.57
N THR A 472 -4.47 -13.85 9.90
CA THR A 472 -5.76 -14.41 10.29
C THR A 472 -5.62 -15.88 10.63
N GLY A 473 -6.57 -16.41 11.42
CA GLY A 473 -6.70 -17.83 11.69
C GLY A 473 -8.17 -18.21 11.65
N LEU A 474 -8.51 -19.29 10.93
CA LEU A 474 -9.88 -19.75 10.71
C LEU A 474 -10.79 -18.66 10.11
N GLY A 475 -10.23 -17.79 9.27
CA GLY A 475 -10.89 -16.66 8.63
C GLY A 475 -11.11 -15.41 9.51
N ALA A 476 -10.69 -15.44 10.77
CA ALA A 476 -10.82 -14.31 11.70
C ALA A 476 -9.46 -13.65 12.00
N LEU A 477 -9.46 -12.36 12.30
CA LEU A 477 -8.25 -11.60 12.60
C LEU A 477 -7.66 -12.00 13.96
N ALA A 478 -6.40 -12.45 13.96
CA ALA A 478 -5.65 -12.77 15.17
C ALA A 478 -5.19 -11.51 15.92
N ARG A 479 -4.93 -11.64 17.24
CA ARG A 479 -4.45 -10.50 18.06
C ARG A 479 -3.13 -9.93 17.56
N HIS A 480 -2.16 -10.78 17.24
CA HIS A 480 -0.88 -10.34 16.66
C HIS A 480 -1.04 -9.76 15.25
N GLY A 481 -1.99 -10.25 14.45
CA GLY A 481 -2.35 -9.66 13.16
C GLY A 481 -3.00 -8.27 13.31
N ARG A 482 -3.87 -8.09 14.29
CA ARG A 482 -4.50 -6.79 14.62
C ARG A 482 -3.44 -5.75 15.03
N ALA A 483 -2.43 -6.16 15.78
CA ALA A 483 -1.37 -5.26 16.24
C ALA A 483 -0.50 -4.68 15.12
N LEU A 484 -0.50 -5.29 13.92
CA LEU A 484 0.17 -4.74 12.73
C LEU A 484 -0.57 -3.55 12.11
N LEU A 485 -1.86 -3.39 12.42
CA LEU A 485 -2.65 -2.29 11.87
C LEU A 485 -2.35 -0.99 12.62
N PRO A 486 -2.32 0.15 11.90
CA PRO A 486 -2.20 1.44 12.55
C PRO A 486 -3.37 1.65 13.52
N ALA A 487 -3.09 2.18 14.70
CA ALA A 487 -4.14 2.53 15.66
C ALA A 487 -5.14 3.46 14.98
N GLN A 488 -6.42 3.06 14.93
CA GLN A 488 -7.47 3.92 14.40
C GLN A 488 -7.57 5.18 15.26
N ALA A 489 -7.34 6.34 14.65
CA ALA A 489 -7.60 7.64 15.29
C ALA A 489 -9.12 7.83 15.37
N GLY A 490 -9.77 7.31 16.42
CA GLY A 490 -11.21 7.42 16.60
C GLY A 490 -11.76 6.41 17.60
N GLY A 491 -11.33 6.50 18.84
CA GLY A 491 -11.94 5.80 19.97
C GLY A 491 -11.49 6.46 21.26
N ASP A 492 -12.40 7.14 21.95
CA ASP A 492 -12.20 7.67 23.31
C ASP A 492 -11.69 6.55 24.22
N ALA A 493 -10.40 6.59 24.56
CA ALA A 493 -9.84 5.89 25.70
C ALA A 493 -9.21 6.93 26.64
N PRO A 494 -9.77 7.15 27.85
CA PRO A 494 -9.13 7.98 28.85
C PRO A 494 -7.96 7.21 29.48
N GLY A 495 -6.74 7.67 29.26
CA GLY A 495 -5.55 7.13 29.93
C GLY A 495 -4.28 7.13 29.09
N ARG A 496 -3.89 8.29 28.58
CA ARG A 496 -2.52 8.47 28.08
C ARG A 496 -1.65 8.91 29.26
N ALA A 497 -0.79 7.98 29.72
CA ALA A 497 0.31 8.33 30.61
C ALA A 497 1.27 9.29 29.87
N GLU A 498 1.62 10.39 30.55
CA GLU A 498 2.61 11.37 30.09
C GLU A 498 3.98 10.71 29.91
N GLY A 499 4.36 10.51 28.63
CA GLY A 499 5.72 10.15 28.26
C GLY A 499 6.40 11.36 27.61
N GLY A 500 7.56 11.74 28.16
CA GLY A 500 8.32 12.94 27.83
C GLY A 500 8.74 13.09 26.36
N PRO A 501 9.23 14.25 25.94
CA PRO A 501 9.53 14.58 24.53
C PRO A 501 10.81 13.87 24.06
N GLY A 502 10.66 12.82 23.24
CA GLY A 502 11.83 12.13 22.70
C GLY A 502 11.57 10.84 21.91
N ALA A 503 10.32 10.39 21.80
CA ALA A 503 9.99 9.17 21.07
C ALA A 503 9.60 9.50 19.62
N THR A 504 10.43 9.09 18.68
CA THR A 504 10.11 9.04 17.25
C THR A 504 8.86 8.19 17.03
N ALA A 505 7.74 8.85 16.74
CA ALA A 505 6.44 8.24 16.60
C ALA A 505 6.36 7.36 15.34
N GLY A 506 6.00 6.08 15.48
CA GLY A 506 4.94 5.49 14.71
C GLY A 506 5.08 4.09 14.18
N THR A 507 6.19 3.52 13.79
CA THR A 507 6.25 2.15 13.25
C THR A 507 6.81 1.11 14.22
N GLY A 508 7.54 1.51 15.24
CA GLY A 508 8.17 0.60 16.21
C GLY A 508 7.22 -0.01 17.23
N THR A 509 6.15 0.71 17.62
CA THR A 509 5.25 0.28 18.70
C THR A 509 4.29 -0.84 18.30
N GLY A 510 3.73 -0.77 17.08
CA GLY A 510 2.81 -1.82 16.56
C GLY A 510 3.54 -3.13 16.22
N ALA A 511 4.70 -3.03 15.60
CA ALA A 511 5.55 -4.18 15.27
C ALA A 511 6.03 -4.93 16.51
N GLY A 512 6.50 -4.20 17.54
CA GLY A 512 6.89 -4.79 18.83
C GLY A 512 5.73 -5.43 19.58
N ALA A 513 4.54 -4.81 19.54
CA ALA A 513 3.33 -5.38 20.12
C ALA A 513 2.90 -6.67 19.39
N ALA A 514 2.97 -6.71 18.07
CA ALA A 514 2.66 -7.91 17.28
C ALA A 514 3.61 -9.06 17.62
N ALA A 515 4.93 -8.80 17.69
CA ALA A 515 5.92 -9.79 18.11
C ALA A 515 5.64 -10.31 19.52
N GLY A 516 5.42 -9.41 20.49
CA GLY A 516 5.13 -9.78 21.87
C GLY A 516 3.87 -10.62 22.04
N LEU A 517 2.84 -10.41 21.19
CA LEU A 517 1.61 -11.22 21.18
C LEU A 517 1.79 -12.57 20.51
N LEU A 518 2.67 -12.68 19.52
CA LEU A 518 2.94 -13.91 18.78
C LEU A 518 3.88 -14.84 19.54
N ALA A 519 4.96 -14.30 20.18
CA ALA A 519 6.03 -15.07 20.82
C ALA A 519 5.52 -16.20 21.74
N PRO A 520 4.55 -15.98 22.68
CA PRO A 520 4.08 -17.04 23.59
C PRO A 520 3.26 -18.13 22.90
N LEU A 521 2.85 -17.94 21.63
CA LEU A 521 2.05 -18.88 20.83
C LEU A 521 2.92 -19.75 19.93
N LEU A 522 4.18 -19.36 19.74
CA LEU A 522 5.13 -20.11 18.92
C LEU A 522 5.65 -21.35 19.67
N PRO A 523 6.00 -22.40 18.93
CA PRO A 523 6.67 -23.56 19.53
C PRO A 523 7.99 -23.13 20.18
N VAL A 524 8.23 -23.57 21.41
CA VAL A 524 9.51 -23.34 22.10
C VAL A 524 10.62 -24.09 21.36
N PRO A 525 11.68 -23.40 20.93
CA PRO A 525 12.78 -24.07 20.27
C PRO A 525 13.44 -25.09 21.20
N LEU A 526 13.67 -26.29 20.69
CA LEU A 526 14.33 -27.39 21.41
C LEU A 526 15.85 -27.30 21.23
N ASP A 527 16.57 -27.58 22.29
CA ASP A 527 18.04 -27.62 22.30
C ASP A 527 18.58 -29.06 22.18
N HIS A 528 17.72 -30.03 21.87
CA HIS A 528 18.07 -31.40 21.80
C HIS A 528 17.39 -32.16 20.65
N VAL A 529 17.98 -33.29 20.27
CA VAL A 529 17.48 -34.27 19.30
C VAL A 529 17.50 -35.70 19.88
N LEU A 530 16.86 -36.61 19.20
CA LEU A 530 16.87 -38.03 19.49
C LEU A 530 17.75 -38.71 18.43
N LEU A 531 18.92 -39.22 18.84
CA LEU A 531 19.81 -40.00 17.95
C LEU A 531 19.34 -41.42 17.85
N GLN A 532 19.37 -41.97 16.64
CA GLN A 532 18.99 -43.36 16.33
C GLN A 532 20.18 -44.13 15.75
N ALA A 533 20.13 -45.46 15.90
CA ALA A 533 21.22 -46.36 15.49
C ALA A 533 21.40 -46.46 13.95
N ASP A 534 20.41 -46.02 13.19
CA ASP A 534 20.41 -45.98 11.73
C ASP A 534 21.04 -44.70 11.14
N LEU A 535 21.83 -44.00 11.96
CA LEU A 535 22.49 -42.74 11.60
C LEU A 535 21.51 -41.56 11.38
N THR A 536 20.36 -41.57 12.04
CA THR A 536 19.42 -40.44 12.00
C THR A 536 19.37 -39.70 13.33
N ALA A 537 19.03 -38.41 13.27
CA ALA A 537 18.62 -37.59 14.40
C ALA A 537 17.23 -37.07 14.17
N VAL A 538 16.33 -37.31 15.13
CA VAL A 538 14.94 -36.82 15.08
C VAL A 538 14.81 -35.60 15.98
N ALA A 539 14.43 -34.48 15.39
CA ALA A 539 14.04 -33.26 16.10
C ALA A 539 12.52 -33.24 16.23
N PRO A 540 11.96 -33.45 17.45
CA PRO A 540 10.51 -33.49 17.64
C PRO A 540 9.83 -32.14 17.58
N GLY A 541 10.56 -31.05 17.30
CA GLY A 541 10.07 -29.69 17.16
C GLY A 541 11.17 -28.81 16.58
N PRO A 542 10.90 -27.48 16.51
CA PRO A 542 11.87 -26.52 16.03
C PRO A 542 13.11 -26.52 16.92
N LEU A 543 14.28 -26.51 16.32
CA LEU A 543 15.55 -26.47 17.04
C LEU A 543 15.99 -25.05 17.34
N THR A 544 16.80 -24.86 18.41
CA THR A 544 17.51 -23.61 18.64
C THR A 544 18.37 -23.26 17.42
N GLY A 545 18.54 -21.96 17.15
CA GLY A 545 19.29 -21.53 15.97
C GLY A 545 20.74 -22.04 15.91
N GLU A 546 21.36 -22.31 17.05
CA GLU A 546 22.70 -22.90 17.14
C GLU A 546 22.71 -24.38 16.72
N LEU A 547 21.87 -25.19 17.35
CA LEU A 547 21.78 -26.62 17.07
C LEU A 547 21.28 -26.90 15.66
N GLY A 548 20.28 -26.11 15.19
CA GLY A 548 19.74 -26.23 13.83
C GLY A 548 20.80 -25.94 12.76
N ARG A 549 21.61 -24.89 12.92
CA ARG A 549 22.73 -24.59 11.99
C ARG A 549 23.78 -25.66 12.01
N TRP A 550 24.09 -26.16 13.19
CA TRP A 550 25.09 -27.24 13.32
C TRP A 550 24.62 -28.52 12.64
N LEU A 551 23.37 -28.95 12.86
CA LEU A 551 22.79 -30.11 12.18
C LEU A 551 22.68 -29.94 10.66
N ALA A 552 22.32 -28.77 10.17
CA ALA A 552 22.33 -28.47 8.73
C ALA A 552 23.73 -28.62 8.10
N LEU A 553 24.80 -28.37 8.89
CA LEU A 553 26.17 -28.57 8.45
C LEU A 553 26.57 -30.05 8.50
N ALA A 554 26.26 -30.77 9.61
CA ALA A 554 26.75 -32.09 9.92
C ALA A 554 25.85 -33.26 9.43
N ALA A 555 24.61 -32.98 9.03
CA ALA A 555 23.63 -33.96 8.55
C ALA A 555 22.83 -33.42 7.38
N ASP A 556 22.12 -34.26 6.65
CA ASP A 556 21.20 -33.90 5.58
C ASP A 556 19.77 -34.12 6.06
N VAL A 557 18.86 -33.20 5.69
CA VAL A 557 17.45 -33.35 6.02
C VAL A 557 16.85 -34.48 5.18
N GLU A 558 16.34 -35.51 5.82
CA GLU A 558 15.71 -36.65 5.15
C GLU A 558 14.20 -36.47 5.01
N SER A 559 13.55 -35.94 6.05
CA SER A 559 12.12 -35.63 6.02
C SER A 559 11.78 -34.49 6.96
N THR A 560 10.75 -33.73 6.57
CA THR A 560 10.16 -32.66 7.36
C THR A 560 8.67 -32.96 7.57
N GLY A 561 8.15 -32.69 8.78
CA GLY A 561 6.75 -32.92 9.12
C GLY A 561 6.48 -32.58 10.58
N GLY A 562 5.77 -33.41 11.31
CA GLY A 562 5.57 -33.26 12.76
C GLY A 562 6.88 -33.32 13.55
N ALA A 563 7.92 -33.98 13.01
CA ALA A 563 9.31 -33.95 13.44
C ALA A 563 10.21 -33.79 12.21
N THR A 564 11.40 -33.22 12.38
CA THR A 564 12.42 -33.18 11.32
C THR A 564 13.42 -34.30 11.55
N VAL A 565 13.66 -35.11 10.51
CA VAL A 565 14.64 -36.21 10.55
C VAL A 565 15.87 -35.75 9.78
N TYR A 566 17.01 -35.80 10.43
CA TYR A 566 18.34 -35.53 9.87
C TYR A 566 19.10 -36.85 9.72
N ARG A 567 19.74 -37.05 8.59
CA ARG A 567 20.59 -38.25 8.33
C ARG A 567 22.06 -37.86 8.28
N PHE A 568 22.86 -38.54 9.09
CA PHE A 568 24.30 -38.44 9.02
C PHE A 568 24.86 -39.37 7.97
N GLY A 569 25.71 -38.86 7.11
CA GLY A 569 26.37 -39.62 6.07
C GLY A 569 27.83 -39.22 5.93
N GLU A 570 28.61 -40.01 5.18
CA GLU A 570 30.02 -39.69 4.93
C GLU A 570 30.20 -38.29 4.31
N HIS A 571 29.30 -37.90 3.41
CA HIS A 571 29.33 -36.61 2.76
C HIS A 571 29.04 -35.47 3.72
N SER A 572 28.03 -35.58 4.57
CA SER A 572 27.63 -34.55 5.53
C SER A 572 28.67 -34.36 6.64
N ILE A 573 29.25 -35.44 7.14
CA ILE A 573 30.35 -35.37 8.11
C ILE A 573 31.59 -34.74 7.50
N ARG A 574 31.94 -35.03 6.24
CA ARG A 574 33.02 -34.37 5.52
C ARG A 574 32.80 -32.89 5.37
N ARG A 575 31.56 -32.49 5.03
CA ARG A 575 31.16 -31.09 4.94
C ARG A 575 31.38 -30.32 6.26
N ALA A 576 31.07 -30.97 7.41
CA ALA A 576 31.31 -30.39 8.73
C ALA A 576 32.82 -30.24 9.03
N LEU A 577 33.62 -31.24 8.67
CA LEU A 577 35.06 -31.24 8.81
C LEU A 577 35.69 -30.15 7.90
N ASP A 578 35.23 -30.00 6.64
CA ASP A 578 35.68 -28.95 5.70
C ASP A 578 35.34 -27.54 6.22
N ALA A 579 34.27 -27.41 7.04
CA ALA A 579 33.91 -26.17 7.72
C ALA A 579 34.69 -25.90 9.02
N GLY A 580 35.67 -26.76 9.34
CA GLY A 580 36.56 -26.59 10.48
C GLY A 580 36.14 -27.25 11.78
N GLN A 581 35.09 -28.09 11.75
CA GLN A 581 34.68 -28.87 12.93
C GLN A 581 35.65 -30.02 13.18
N GLY A 582 36.04 -30.21 14.44
CA GLY A 582 36.84 -31.41 14.86
C GLY A 582 35.95 -32.62 15.14
N ALA A 583 36.46 -33.83 14.98
CA ALA A 583 35.72 -35.04 15.32
C ALA A 583 35.24 -35.07 16.78
N ASP A 584 36.15 -34.69 17.70
CA ASP A 584 35.84 -34.63 19.13
C ASP A 584 34.83 -33.55 19.44
N GLU A 585 34.87 -32.39 18.75
CA GLU A 585 33.87 -31.33 18.88
C GLU A 585 32.50 -31.76 18.38
N MET A 586 32.48 -32.49 17.26
CA MET A 586 31.20 -33.04 16.73
C MET A 586 30.57 -34.05 17.67
N LEU A 587 31.38 -34.97 18.24
CA LEU A 587 30.90 -35.96 19.21
C LEU A 587 30.44 -35.28 20.51
N ALA A 588 31.18 -34.29 21.00
CA ALA A 588 30.78 -33.50 22.18
C ALA A 588 29.51 -32.71 21.95
N MET A 589 29.30 -32.20 20.72
CA MET A 589 28.06 -31.49 20.35
C MET A 589 26.87 -32.48 20.34
N LEU A 590 27.04 -33.69 19.77
CA LEU A 590 26.04 -34.75 19.78
C LEU A 590 25.70 -35.21 21.21
N GLU A 591 26.70 -35.40 22.07
CA GLU A 591 26.50 -35.79 23.48
C GLU A 591 25.76 -34.70 24.27
N ARG A 592 26.08 -33.46 24.04
CA ARG A 592 25.44 -32.31 24.74
C ARG A 592 23.98 -32.11 24.34
N HIS A 593 23.68 -32.30 23.07
CA HIS A 593 22.37 -31.96 22.50
C HIS A 593 21.52 -33.20 22.12
N SER A 594 21.87 -34.37 22.63
CA SER A 594 21.06 -35.60 22.47
C SER A 594 20.44 -36.05 23.78
N THR A 595 19.19 -36.43 23.76
CA THR A 595 18.50 -37.10 24.88
C THR A 595 18.75 -38.61 24.89
N THR A 596 19.33 -39.17 23.82
CA THR A 596 19.72 -40.55 23.69
C THR A 596 21.27 -40.63 23.61
N PRO A 597 21.89 -41.71 24.11
CA PRO A 597 23.34 -41.91 23.96
C PRO A 597 23.73 -41.87 22.48
N VAL A 598 24.92 -41.34 22.18
CA VAL A 598 25.44 -41.32 20.80
C VAL A 598 25.60 -42.77 20.33
N PRO A 599 24.90 -43.20 19.27
CA PRO A 599 25.02 -44.56 18.76
C PRO A 599 26.43 -44.87 18.27
N GLN A 600 26.91 -46.06 18.57
CA GLN A 600 28.25 -46.52 18.18
C GLN A 600 28.49 -46.41 16.64
N PRO A 601 27.54 -46.73 15.74
CA PRO A 601 27.73 -46.54 14.31
C PRO A 601 27.98 -45.08 13.92
N LEU A 602 27.35 -44.13 14.58
CA LEU A 602 27.54 -42.71 14.32
C LEU A 602 28.90 -42.20 14.79
N SER A 603 29.34 -42.65 15.99
CA SER A 603 30.66 -42.36 16.50
C SER A 603 31.76 -42.91 15.58
N TYR A 604 31.59 -44.15 15.09
CA TYR A 604 32.51 -44.74 14.10
C TYR A 604 32.52 -43.97 12.79
N LEU A 605 31.35 -43.55 12.26
CA LEU A 605 31.28 -42.78 11.03
C LEU A 605 32.06 -41.50 11.16
N VAL A 606 31.84 -40.71 12.23
CA VAL A 606 32.50 -39.42 12.48
C VAL A 606 34.03 -39.63 12.58
N THR A 607 34.48 -40.61 13.37
CA THR A 607 35.89 -40.87 13.60
C THR A 607 36.59 -41.39 12.34
N ASP A 608 35.93 -42.29 11.57
CA ASP A 608 36.55 -42.87 10.36
C ASP A 608 36.66 -41.83 9.23
N VAL A 609 35.64 -40.99 9.03
CA VAL A 609 35.68 -39.90 8.04
C VAL A 609 36.71 -38.86 8.45
N ALA A 610 36.82 -38.50 9.74
CA ALA A 610 37.84 -37.57 10.24
C ALA A 610 39.28 -38.14 10.09
N ARG A 611 39.50 -39.41 10.33
CA ARG A 611 40.80 -40.09 10.15
C ARG A 611 41.25 -40.03 8.68
N ARG A 612 40.30 -40.11 7.73
CA ARG A 612 40.58 -40.04 6.29
C ARG A 612 40.64 -38.59 5.80
N HIS A 613 40.04 -37.65 6.51
CA HIS A 613 39.99 -36.22 6.16
C HIS A 613 41.35 -35.57 6.35
N GLY A 614 41.80 -34.77 5.38
CA GLY A 614 43.05 -34.02 5.47
C GLY A 614 44.34 -34.79 5.18
N ARG A 615 44.25 -36.08 4.84
CA ARG A 615 45.44 -36.83 4.40
C ARG A 615 46.03 -36.31 3.11
N MET A 616 45.19 -35.74 2.24
CA MET A 616 45.62 -34.99 1.08
C MET A 616 45.39 -33.50 1.27
N ARG A 617 46.40 -32.70 0.96
CA ARG A 617 46.33 -31.22 1.03
C ARG A 617 46.61 -30.62 -0.33
N VAL A 618 45.75 -29.72 -0.77
CA VAL A 618 45.83 -29.07 -2.07
C VAL A 618 46.09 -27.59 -1.87
N GLY A 619 47.23 -27.13 -2.38
CA GLY A 619 47.61 -25.73 -2.27
C GLY A 619 47.88 -25.09 -3.63
N THR A 620 48.15 -23.81 -3.67
CA THR A 620 48.34 -23.07 -4.92
C THR A 620 49.83 -22.94 -5.32
N ALA A 621 50.08 -23.37 -6.58
CA ALA A 621 51.30 -23.03 -7.26
C ALA A 621 51.16 -22.60 -8.73
N SER A 622 50.42 -23.04 -9.58
CA SER A 622 48.98 -23.06 -9.79
C SER A 622 48.23 -23.82 -8.69
N SER A 623 48.54 -25.07 -8.44
CA SER A 623 48.10 -25.81 -7.25
C SER A 623 49.04 -27.01 -7.01
N TYR A 624 49.04 -27.54 -5.79
CA TYR A 624 49.81 -28.76 -5.46
C TYR A 624 48.98 -29.68 -4.57
N ILE A 625 49.34 -30.95 -4.58
CA ILE A 625 48.76 -31.98 -3.69
C ILE A 625 49.94 -32.43 -2.80
N ARG A 626 49.76 -32.35 -1.48
CA ARG A 626 50.67 -32.92 -0.49
C ARG A 626 49.99 -34.03 0.26
N CYS A 627 50.62 -35.19 0.36
CA CYS A 627 50.12 -36.35 1.12
C CYS A 627 51.32 -37.07 1.79
N ASP A 628 51.16 -37.35 3.07
CA ASP A 628 52.19 -38.04 3.86
C ASP A 628 52.35 -39.52 3.51
N ASP A 629 51.32 -40.08 2.77
CA ASP A 629 51.34 -41.41 2.20
C ASP A 629 51.70 -41.37 0.70
N PRO A 630 52.87 -41.73 0.28
CA PRO A 630 53.29 -41.76 -1.11
C PRO A 630 52.42 -42.71 -1.97
N SER A 631 51.91 -43.81 -1.38
CA SER A 631 51.10 -44.79 -2.09
C SER A 631 49.75 -44.20 -2.53
N ALA A 632 49.15 -43.38 -1.72
CA ALA A 632 47.90 -42.64 -2.08
C ALA A 632 48.16 -41.69 -3.26
N LEU A 633 49.30 -41.05 -3.34
CA LEU A 633 49.67 -40.20 -4.47
C LEU A 633 49.97 -41.01 -5.73
N ASP A 634 50.53 -42.21 -5.62
CA ASP A 634 50.71 -43.15 -6.75
C ASP A 634 49.39 -43.58 -7.33
N GLU A 635 48.40 -43.85 -6.47
CA GLU A 635 47.04 -44.19 -6.88
C GLU A 635 46.36 -43.05 -7.63
N VAL A 636 46.48 -41.78 -7.16
CA VAL A 636 45.99 -40.60 -7.85
C VAL A 636 46.63 -40.43 -9.20
N MET A 637 47.93 -40.62 -9.31
CA MET A 637 48.71 -40.51 -10.55
C MET A 637 48.34 -41.59 -11.57
N ALA A 638 47.97 -42.79 -11.09
CA ALA A 638 47.55 -43.93 -11.93
C ALA A 638 46.08 -43.85 -12.38
N ASP A 639 45.25 -43.03 -11.76
CA ASP A 639 43.86 -42.88 -12.13
C ASP A 639 43.71 -42.13 -13.47
N ARG A 640 43.06 -42.82 -14.45
CA ARG A 640 42.84 -42.25 -15.78
C ARG A 640 42.03 -40.96 -15.75
N ARG A 641 41.16 -40.74 -14.75
CA ARG A 641 40.39 -39.54 -14.53
C ARG A 641 41.22 -38.33 -14.12
N ALA A 642 42.45 -38.57 -13.63
CA ALA A 642 43.41 -37.52 -13.30
C ALA A 642 44.14 -36.90 -14.50
N ALA A 643 44.06 -37.49 -15.67
CA ALA A 643 44.79 -37.02 -16.86
C ALA A 643 44.49 -35.56 -17.24
N PRO A 644 43.25 -35.00 -17.15
CA PRO A 644 42.98 -33.61 -17.43
C PRO A 644 43.65 -32.62 -16.43
N LEU A 645 43.97 -33.12 -15.23
CA LEU A 645 44.56 -32.32 -14.13
C LEU A 645 46.05 -32.02 -14.33
N ARG A 646 46.66 -32.66 -15.34
CA ARG A 646 48.11 -32.48 -15.69
C ARG A 646 48.99 -32.55 -14.45
N LEU A 647 48.84 -33.63 -13.67
CA LEU A 647 49.56 -33.85 -12.44
C LEU A 647 51.04 -34.13 -12.72
N ARG A 648 51.93 -33.52 -11.94
CA ARG A 648 53.34 -33.78 -11.96
C ARG A 648 53.87 -33.98 -10.54
N ARG A 649 54.45 -35.16 -10.24
CA ARG A 649 55.08 -35.41 -8.96
C ARG A 649 56.30 -34.49 -8.78
N LEU A 650 56.41 -33.75 -7.67
CA LEU A 650 57.50 -32.90 -7.29
C LEU A 650 58.39 -33.55 -6.23
N ALA A 651 57.80 -34.31 -5.34
CA ALA A 651 58.45 -35.08 -4.27
C ALA A 651 57.69 -36.37 -3.99
N PRO A 652 58.22 -37.33 -3.22
CA PRO A 652 57.47 -38.54 -2.82
C PRO A 652 56.10 -38.21 -2.22
N THR A 653 56.01 -37.06 -1.53
CA THR A 653 54.80 -36.58 -0.82
C THR A 653 54.08 -35.39 -1.49
N VAL A 654 54.52 -34.93 -2.69
CA VAL A 654 54.02 -33.70 -3.32
C VAL A 654 53.84 -33.89 -4.82
N ILE A 655 52.65 -33.56 -5.32
CA ILE A 655 52.31 -33.49 -6.74
C ILE A 655 51.85 -32.07 -7.05
N ALA A 656 52.37 -31.48 -8.14
CA ALA A 656 51.90 -30.16 -8.66
C ALA A 656 50.89 -30.35 -9.79
N SER A 657 49.95 -29.38 -9.89
CA SER A 657 48.98 -29.27 -10.98
C SER A 657 48.95 -27.86 -11.55
N LYS A 658 48.69 -27.77 -12.87
CA LYS A 658 48.40 -26.49 -13.55
C LYS A 658 46.92 -26.05 -13.43
N THR A 659 46.08 -26.90 -12.87
CA THR A 659 44.68 -26.65 -12.67
C THR A 659 44.47 -25.74 -11.47
N ALA A 660 43.49 -24.84 -11.51
CA ALA A 660 43.14 -24.00 -10.36
C ALA A 660 42.78 -24.88 -9.14
N ARG A 661 43.13 -24.41 -7.93
CA ARG A 661 42.97 -25.15 -6.68
C ARG A 661 41.54 -25.69 -6.49
N ALA A 662 40.49 -24.86 -6.72
CA ALA A 662 39.10 -25.26 -6.57
C ALA A 662 38.77 -26.45 -7.48
N THR A 663 39.10 -26.35 -8.76
CA THR A 663 38.85 -27.41 -9.75
C THR A 663 39.63 -28.68 -9.44
N LEU A 664 40.88 -28.55 -8.90
CA LEU A 664 41.67 -29.71 -8.50
C LEU A 664 41.08 -30.44 -7.29
N VAL A 665 40.61 -29.69 -6.28
CA VAL A 665 39.89 -30.23 -5.10
C VAL A 665 38.62 -30.98 -5.52
N ASP A 666 37.80 -30.34 -6.39
CA ASP A 666 36.54 -30.93 -6.84
C ASP A 666 36.75 -32.20 -7.69
N SER A 667 37.77 -32.18 -8.53
CA SER A 667 38.13 -33.36 -9.36
C SER A 667 38.66 -34.53 -8.50
N LEU A 668 39.48 -34.26 -7.48
CA LEU A 668 39.94 -35.27 -6.54
C LEU A 668 38.78 -35.87 -5.72
N ARG A 669 37.82 -35.01 -5.32
CA ARG A 669 36.58 -35.45 -4.65
C ARG A 669 35.74 -36.33 -5.55
N ALA A 670 35.56 -35.96 -6.81
CA ALA A 670 34.83 -36.79 -7.79
C ALA A 670 35.49 -38.14 -8.07
N MET A 671 36.81 -38.25 -7.87
CA MET A 671 37.55 -39.53 -7.94
C MET A 671 37.46 -40.38 -6.66
N GLY A 672 36.90 -39.84 -5.56
CA GLY A 672 36.70 -40.56 -4.30
C GLY A 672 37.74 -40.22 -3.23
N TYR A 673 38.64 -39.30 -3.47
CA TYR A 673 39.59 -38.82 -2.48
C TYR A 673 38.99 -37.70 -1.60
N ALA A 674 39.62 -37.43 -0.45
CA ALA A 674 39.18 -36.40 0.51
C ALA A 674 40.22 -35.33 0.71
N PRO A 675 40.52 -34.47 -0.33
CA PRO A 675 41.51 -33.43 -0.21
C PRO A 675 40.99 -32.24 0.61
N VAL A 676 41.88 -31.60 1.37
CA VAL A 676 41.61 -30.34 2.07
C VAL A 676 42.48 -29.27 1.45
N ALA A 677 41.95 -28.05 1.30
CA ALA A 677 42.71 -26.90 0.81
C ALA A 677 43.69 -26.41 1.87
N GLU A 678 44.94 -26.13 1.46
CA GLU A 678 46.03 -25.67 2.29
C GLU A 678 46.46 -24.25 1.87
N SER A 679 46.81 -23.39 2.83
CA SER A 679 47.40 -22.06 2.58
C SER A 679 48.89 -22.20 2.22
N LEU A 680 49.55 -21.06 1.84
CA LEU A 680 50.98 -21.02 1.59
C LEU A 680 51.80 -21.29 2.86
N GLU A 681 51.23 -21.02 4.03
CA GLU A 681 51.85 -21.21 5.35
C GLU A 681 51.63 -22.64 5.85
N GLY A 682 50.90 -23.50 5.14
CA GLY A 682 50.65 -24.90 5.51
C GLY A 682 49.40 -25.10 6.35
N ASP A 683 48.65 -24.05 6.61
CA ASP A 683 47.36 -24.12 7.34
C ASP A 683 46.24 -24.63 6.46
N VAL A 684 45.33 -25.39 7.05
CA VAL A 684 44.14 -25.86 6.37
C VAL A 684 43.24 -24.67 6.09
N ILE A 685 42.98 -24.36 4.80
CA ILE A 685 41.98 -23.36 4.41
C ILE A 685 40.60 -23.94 4.62
N ILE A 686 39.87 -23.39 5.58
CA ILE A 686 38.44 -23.68 5.82
C ILE A 686 37.69 -23.12 4.63
N THR A 687 37.27 -23.98 3.71
CA THR A 687 36.40 -23.61 2.62
C THR A 687 34.96 -23.52 3.21
N ARG A 688 34.56 -22.31 3.60
CA ARG A 688 33.12 -22.07 3.81
C ARG A 688 32.41 -22.43 2.51
N LEU A 689 31.31 -23.17 2.58
CA LEU A 689 30.41 -23.35 1.43
C LEU A 689 30.25 -21.97 0.79
N ASP A 690 30.48 -21.88 -0.52
CA ASP A 690 30.19 -20.67 -1.31
C ASP A 690 28.69 -20.41 -1.23
N VAL A 691 28.30 -19.71 -0.17
CA VAL A 691 26.95 -19.23 0.01
C VAL A 691 26.78 -18.07 -0.96
N ARG A 692 26.17 -18.35 -2.11
CA ARG A 692 25.96 -17.36 -3.15
C ARG A 692 25.04 -16.27 -2.62
N ARG A 693 25.51 -15.03 -2.67
CA ARG A 693 24.74 -13.83 -2.33
C ARG A 693 24.85 -12.85 -3.49
N THR A 694 23.76 -12.14 -3.76
CA THR A 694 23.76 -11.01 -4.68
C THR A 694 23.75 -9.71 -3.91
N GLU A 695 24.45 -8.70 -4.43
CA GLU A 695 24.22 -7.33 -3.99
C GLU A 695 22.79 -6.98 -4.39
N GLY A 696 21.87 -6.96 -3.42
CA GLY A 696 20.47 -6.61 -3.66
C GLY A 696 20.34 -5.20 -4.19
N PRO A 697 19.29 -4.88 -4.95
CA PRO A 697 18.96 -3.51 -5.26
C PRO A 697 18.85 -2.72 -3.94
N PRO A 698 19.18 -1.42 -3.95
CA PRO A 698 19.01 -0.59 -2.76
C PRO A 698 17.57 -0.79 -2.27
N GLN A 699 17.43 -1.13 -0.98
CA GLN A 699 16.12 -1.41 -0.39
C GLN A 699 15.16 -0.31 -0.83
N LEU A 700 14.13 -0.68 -1.58
CA LEU A 700 12.98 0.17 -1.75
C LEU A 700 12.48 0.42 -0.33
N ARG A 701 12.79 1.61 0.20
CA ARG A 701 12.18 2.07 1.44
C ARG A 701 10.70 1.82 1.25
N ALA A 702 10.11 1.00 2.13
CA ALA A 702 8.66 0.90 2.19
C ALA A 702 8.11 2.33 2.07
N PRO A 703 7.12 2.58 1.23
CA PRO A 703 6.53 3.91 1.15
C PRO A 703 6.19 4.26 2.59
N VAL A 704 6.91 5.23 3.14
CA VAL A 704 6.59 5.80 4.45
C VAL A 704 5.15 6.23 4.28
N ALA A 705 4.23 5.54 4.96
CA ALA A 705 2.84 5.96 5.01
C ALA A 705 2.91 7.45 5.29
N ALA A 706 2.38 8.26 4.38
CA ALA A 706 2.52 9.70 4.47
C ALA A 706 1.97 10.09 5.83
N VAL A 707 2.87 10.30 6.78
CA VAL A 707 2.53 10.81 8.11
C VAL A 707 1.92 12.17 7.81
N GLY A 708 0.65 12.34 8.15
CA GLY A 708 -0.02 13.62 7.97
C GLY A 708 0.82 14.72 8.63
N PRO A 709 0.69 15.97 8.19
CA PRO A 709 1.47 17.06 8.76
C PRO A 709 1.21 17.15 10.27
N ASP A 710 2.27 17.36 11.05
CA ASP A 710 2.18 17.55 12.50
C ASP A 710 1.22 18.69 12.86
N ALA A 711 0.60 18.61 14.04
CA ALA A 711 -0.33 19.63 14.55
C ALA A 711 0.29 21.03 14.55
N GLU A 712 1.60 21.15 14.77
CA GLU A 712 2.36 22.41 14.71
C GLU A 712 2.43 22.94 13.28
N VAL A 713 2.69 22.07 12.29
CA VAL A 713 2.73 22.43 10.86
C VAL A 713 1.35 22.89 10.39
N ILE A 714 0.29 22.18 10.81
CA ILE A 714 -1.10 22.58 10.51
C ILE A 714 -1.41 23.94 11.12
N THR A 715 -1.03 24.15 12.38
CA THR A 715 -1.27 25.43 13.09
C THR A 715 -0.51 26.59 12.42
N ALA A 716 0.74 26.35 12.03
CA ALA A 716 1.56 27.34 11.33
C ALA A 716 0.97 27.68 9.94
N ALA A 717 0.49 26.66 9.22
CA ALA A 717 -0.14 26.84 7.91
C ALA A 717 -1.43 27.66 8.00
N VAL A 718 -2.32 27.35 8.97
CA VAL A 718 -3.56 28.12 9.18
C VAL A 718 -3.25 29.58 9.53
N ARG A 719 -2.26 29.80 10.39
CA ARG A 719 -1.81 31.16 10.79
C ARG A 719 -1.28 31.93 9.58
N ALA A 720 -0.48 31.29 8.72
CA ALA A 720 0.06 31.89 7.50
C ALA A 720 -1.06 32.27 6.53
N VAL A 721 -2.05 31.37 6.30
CA VAL A 721 -3.20 31.63 5.43
C VAL A 721 -4.04 32.81 5.95
N ARG A 722 -4.24 32.93 7.27
CA ARG A 722 -4.96 34.06 7.89
C ARG A 722 -4.24 35.38 7.75
N ALA A 723 -2.95 35.41 8.03
CA ALA A 723 -2.13 36.59 7.87
C ALA A 723 -2.13 37.08 6.42
N GLY A 724 -1.96 36.14 5.47
CA GLY A 724 -2.03 36.43 4.05
C GLY A 724 -3.41 36.94 3.59
N ASP A 725 -4.52 36.37 4.15
CA ASP A 725 -5.87 36.86 3.84
C ASP A 725 -6.11 38.28 4.39
N ALA A 726 -5.62 38.57 5.57
CA ALA A 726 -5.70 39.93 6.16
C ALA A 726 -4.95 40.94 5.31
N ALA A 727 -3.74 40.62 4.87
CA ALA A 727 -2.93 41.47 4.00
C ALA A 727 -3.58 41.67 2.61
N HIS A 728 -4.07 40.59 1.99
CA HIS A 728 -4.78 40.64 0.70
C HIS A 728 -6.03 41.52 0.76
N ARG A 729 -6.79 41.49 1.84
CA ARG A 729 -8.01 42.30 2.03
C ARG A 729 -7.73 43.77 2.30
N ALA A 730 -6.63 44.03 2.97
CA ALA A 730 -6.29 45.43 3.32
C ALA A 730 -6.03 46.31 2.09
N ARG A 731 -5.91 45.73 0.87
CA ARG A 731 -5.56 46.42 -0.38
C ARG A 731 -4.49 47.50 -0.17
N ARG A 732 -3.53 47.20 0.71
CA ARG A 732 -2.41 48.12 0.90
C ARG A 732 -1.65 48.21 -0.41
N LYS A 733 -1.41 49.43 -0.89
CA LYS A 733 -0.33 49.66 -1.84
C LYS A 733 0.91 49.03 -1.25
N PRO A 734 1.72 48.33 -2.06
CA PRO A 734 2.97 47.78 -1.56
C PRO A 734 3.66 48.78 -0.66
N ALA A 735 4.01 48.42 0.56
CA ALA A 735 4.70 49.32 1.46
C ALA A 735 6.00 49.73 0.80
N ALA A 736 6.23 51.01 0.61
CA ALA A 736 7.50 51.50 0.09
C ALA A 736 8.56 51.17 1.14
N ALA A 737 9.65 50.51 0.73
CA ALA A 737 10.76 50.25 1.63
C ALA A 737 11.28 51.63 2.14
N PRO A 738 11.69 51.74 3.41
CA PRO A 738 12.22 53.00 3.96
C PRO A 738 13.37 53.51 3.09
N ASP A 739 13.35 54.80 2.83
CA ASP A 739 14.45 55.51 2.14
C ASP A 739 15.66 55.49 3.07
N GLY A 740 16.67 54.68 2.76
CA GLY A 740 17.89 54.58 3.56
C GLY A 740 18.84 53.50 3.05
N GLN A 741 20.02 53.44 3.66
CA GLN A 741 20.97 52.37 3.34
C GLN A 741 20.40 51.00 3.76
N VAL A 742 20.50 50.00 2.84
CA VAL A 742 20.10 48.63 3.10
C VAL A 742 20.77 48.13 4.39
N PRO A 743 20.01 47.55 5.35
CA PRO A 743 20.57 47.06 6.61
C PRO A 743 21.74 46.11 6.41
N ARG A 744 22.81 46.36 7.18
CA ARG A 744 23.98 45.45 7.23
C ARG A 744 24.28 45.13 8.68
N SER A 745 24.34 43.86 9.00
CA SER A 745 24.65 43.35 10.33
C SER A 745 25.40 42.01 10.26
N PRO A 746 26.21 41.67 11.26
CA PRO A 746 26.85 40.34 11.31
C PRO A 746 25.84 39.22 11.29
N ALA A 747 26.18 38.08 10.69
CA ALA A 747 25.26 36.94 10.50
C ALA A 747 24.62 36.46 11.82
N THR A 748 25.40 36.44 12.91
CA THR A 748 24.90 36.05 14.25
C THR A 748 23.85 37.03 14.78
N ALA A 749 24.07 38.34 14.61
CA ALA A 749 23.11 39.39 15.01
C ALA A 749 21.84 39.29 14.14
N THR A 750 21.99 39.08 12.83
CA THR A 750 20.88 38.86 11.88
C THR A 750 20.00 37.71 12.29
N ILE A 751 20.60 36.55 12.62
CA ILE A 751 19.86 35.38 13.07
C ILE A 751 19.17 35.64 14.40
N GLY A 752 19.84 36.33 15.33
CA GLY A 752 19.25 36.71 16.63
C GLY A 752 18.02 37.60 16.48
N ALA A 753 18.15 38.66 15.68
CA ALA A 753 17.06 39.60 15.42
C ALA A 753 15.85 38.93 14.72
N LEU A 754 16.11 38.06 13.73
CA LEU A 754 15.06 37.31 13.05
C LEU A 754 14.32 36.32 13.99
N ARG A 755 15.04 35.67 14.91
CA ARG A 755 14.42 34.80 15.93
C ARG A 755 13.55 35.59 16.91
N GLU A 756 14.02 36.78 17.31
CA GLU A 756 13.26 37.66 18.18
C GLU A 756 11.98 38.15 17.48
N ALA A 757 12.10 38.58 16.24
CA ALA A 757 10.95 39.02 15.43
C ALA A 757 9.93 37.89 15.21
N ILE A 758 10.36 36.64 15.03
CA ILE A 758 9.48 35.48 14.94
C ILE A 758 8.72 35.25 16.26
N ARG A 759 9.38 35.42 17.41
CA ARG A 759 8.75 35.25 18.73
C ARG A 759 7.72 36.35 19.02
N GLN A 760 8.03 37.57 18.63
CA GLN A 760 7.20 38.76 18.86
C GLN A 760 6.12 38.96 17.80
N GLY A 761 6.21 38.30 16.64
CA GLY A 761 5.33 38.54 15.48
C GLY A 761 5.53 39.92 14.89
N SER A 762 6.73 40.47 15.02
CA SER A 762 7.03 41.84 14.59
C SER A 762 7.58 41.89 13.15
N GLN A 763 7.33 43.00 12.46
CA GLN A 763 7.87 43.22 11.12
C GLN A 763 9.32 43.71 11.21
N VAL A 764 10.13 43.23 10.26
CA VAL A 764 11.54 43.63 10.12
C VAL A 764 11.86 44.14 8.73
N TRP A 765 12.76 45.07 8.68
CA TRP A 765 13.35 45.55 7.44
C TRP A 765 14.66 44.81 7.18
N ILE A 766 14.77 44.09 6.04
CA ILE A 766 15.97 43.36 5.67
C ILE A 766 16.62 43.87 4.40
N GLY A 767 17.95 43.77 4.34
CA GLY A 767 18.69 43.78 3.10
C GLY A 767 18.82 42.36 2.54
N TYR A 768 18.55 42.18 1.25
CA TYR A 768 18.62 40.87 0.59
C TYR A 768 19.33 40.95 -0.76
N LEU A 769 20.28 40.02 -1.00
CA LEU A 769 20.96 39.89 -2.28
C LEU A 769 20.14 38.94 -3.19
N ASP A 770 19.72 39.46 -4.35
CA ASP A 770 19.03 38.67 -5.36
C ASP A 770 19.97 37.65 -6.06
N SER A 771 19.43 36.88 -7.01
CA SER A 771 20.22 35.90 -7.78
C SER A 771 21.30 36.53 -8.66
N GLN A 772 21.21 37.84 -8.94
CA GLN A 772 22.16 38.61 -9.75
C GLN A 772 23.17 39.35 -8.86
N GLY A 773 23.08 39.22 -7.54
CA GLY A 773 23.96 39.89 -6.59
C GLY A 773 23.57 41.35 -6.28
N ASN A 774 22.42 41.86 -6.74
CA ASN A 774 21.96 43.18 -6.42
C ASN A 774 21.35 43.21 -5.01
N ALA A 775 21.69 44.25 -4.23
CA ALA A 775 21.11 44.44 -2.91
C ALA A 775 19.69 45.04 -3.05
N THR A 776 18.69 44.34 -2.53
CA THR A 776 17.31 44.79 -2.48
C THR A 776 16.87 44.95 -1.04
N SER A 777 16.00 45.92 -0.79
CA SER A 777 15.39 46.23 0.50
C SER A 777 14.01 45.60 0.59
N ARG A 778 13.70 44.92 1.73
CA ARG A 778 12.45 44.19 1.93
C ARG A 778 11.92 44.43 3.33
N ILE A 779 10.60 44.58 3.44
CA ILE A 779 9.87 44.56 4.71
C ILE A 779 9.28 43.16 4.83
N LEU A 780 9.65 42.45 5.88
CA LEU A 780 9.23 41.09 6.10
C LEU A 780 8.54 40.92 7.45
N GLU A 781 7.48 40.09 7.48
CA GLU A 781 6.96 39.49 8.70
C GLU A 781 7.48 38.06 8.75
N PRO A 782 8.52 37.77 9.57
CA PRO A 782 9.16 36.48 9.63
C PRO A 782 8.30 35.46 10.35
N ALA A 783 8.05 34.31 9.70
CA ALA A 783 7.21 33.26 10.26
C ALA A 783 8.01 32.07 10.80
N ARG A 784 9.09 31.64 10.10
CA ARG A 784 9.87 30.45 10.48
C ARG A 784 11.28 30.49 9.90
N MET A 785 12.21 29.93 10.65
CA MET A 785 13.62 29.79 10.23
C MET A 785 14.02 28.31 10.31
N GLU A 786 14.38 27.69 9.16
CA GLU A 786 14.71 26.28 9.08
C GLU A 786 15.58 25.95 7.87
N GLY A 787 16.54 25.01 8.04
CA GLY A 787 17.36 24.50 6.93
C GLY A 787 18.16 25.57 6.19
N GLY A 788 18.57 26.65 6.86
CA GLY A 788 19.32 27.77 6.23
C GLY A 788 18.44 28.77 5.48
N TYR A 789 17.11 28.69 5.63
CA TYR A 789 16.12 29.59 5.01
C TYR A 789 15.21 30.23 6.06
N LEU A 790 14.79 31.45 5.75
CA LEU A 790 13.73 32.20 6.41
C LEU A 790 12.48 32.13 5.55
N THR A 791 11.36 31.64 6.09
CA THR A 791 10.03 31.77 5.49
C THR A 791 9.39 33.00 6.11
N ALA A 792 9.02 33.97 5.29
CA ALA A 792 8.44 35.22 5.74
C ALA A 792 7.42 35.72 4.72
N TYR A 793 6.46 36.54 5.18
CA TYR A 793 5.60 37.33 4.34
C TYR A 793 6.37 38.59 3.92
N ASP A 794 6.52 38.79 2.61
CA ASP A 794 7.16 39.98 2.03
C ASP A 794 6.09 41.05 1.79
N GLU A 795 6.05 42.04 2.64
CA GLU A 795 5.11 43.19 2.53
C GLU A 795 5.35 43.99 1.23
N THR A 796 6.58 44.02 0.74
CA THR A 796 6.96 44.75 -0.50
C THR A 796 6.39 44.05 -1.75
N ARG A 797 6.18 42.72 -1.70
CA ARG A 797 5.63 41.93 -2.81
C ARG A 797 4.24 41.36 -2.52
N ALA A 798 3.72 41.58 -1.30
CA ALA A 798 2.45 41.07 -0.81
C ALA A 798 2.32 39.54 -1.00
N ALA A 799 3.40 38.79 -0.72
CA ALA A 799 3.46 37.33 -0.89
C ALA A 799 4.42 36.67 0.11
N VAL A 800 4.17 35.39 0.43
CA VAL A 800 5.08 34.57 1.24
C VAL A 800 6.24 34.07 0.38
N HIS A 801 7.46 34.36 0.82
CA HIS A 801 8.69 33.95 0.17
C HIS A 801 9.65 33.23 1.12
N ARG A 802 10.53 32.40 0.55
CA ARG A 802 11.65 31.82 1.26
C ARG A 802 12.92 32.57 0.92
N PHE A 803 13.58 33.08 1.93
CA PHE A 803 14.82 33.83 1.83
C PHE A 803 15.98 33.01 2.35
N ALA A 804 17.03 32.83 1.55
CA ALA A 804 18.25 32.17 1.99
C ALA A 804 18.98 33.03 3.02
N LEU A 805 19.20 32.55 4.23
CA LEU A 805 19.80 33.30 5.34
C LEU A 805 21.18 33.89 4.99
N HIS A 806 21.98 33.17 4.21
CA HIS A 806 23.30 33.66 3.75
C HIS A 806 23.24 34.83 2.76
N ARG A 807 22.06 35.16 2.21
CA ARG A 807 21.82 36.30 1.32
C ARG A 807 21.19 37.49 2.03
N ILE A 808 20.84 37.38 3.30
CA ILE A 808 20.33 38.46 4.12
C ILE A 808 21.56 39.26 4.61
N THR A 809 21.68 40.51 4.18
CA THR A 809 22.84 41.37 4.49
C THR A 809 22.73 42.02 5.86
N GLY A 810 21.50 42.10 6.41
CA GLY A 810 21.23 42.64 7.72
C GLY A 810 19.74 42.81 8.00
N VAL A 811 19.42 43.08 9.24
CA VAL A 811 18.05 43.24 9.75
C VAL A 811 18.00 44.49 10.62
N ALA A 812 16.93 45.22 10.48
CA ALA A 812 16.59 46.35 11.36
C ALA A 812 15.11 46.28 11.76
N ASP A 813 14.81 46.70 12.96
CA ASP A 813 13.42 46.82 13.42
C ASP A 813 12.73 48.02 12.75
N ILE A 814 11.47 47.79 12.37
CA ILE A 814 10.63 48.87 11.86
C ILE A 814 9.97 49.47 13.11
N GLN A 815 10.43 50.67 13.50
CA GLN A 815 9.68 51.42 14.51
C GLN A 815 8.33 51.87 13.90
N PRO A 816 7.23 51.75 14.63
CA PRO A 816 5.89 52.11 14.16
C PRO A 816 5.70 53.55 13.80
#